data_9f89167a8fd1372312ed18ab60e34f5b
#
_entry.id   9f89167a8fd1372312ed18ab60e34f5b
#
_cell.length_a   1.000
_cell.length_b   1.000
_cell.length_c   1.000
_cell.angle_alpha   90.00
_cell.angle_beta   90.00
_cell.angle_gamma   90.00
#
_symmetry.space_group_name_H-M   'P 1'
#
loop_
_entity.id
_entity.type
_entity.pdbx_description
1 polymer ?
#
loop_
_entity_poly.entity_id
_entity_poly.type
_entity_poly.pdbx_seq_one_letter_code
_entity_poly.pdbx_strand_id
1 'polypeptide(L)'
;MKTFIKICALLVGMCYIHGQELPIYESNTFIYNKYNFGDDFINAIRPIHINSEGSVYLAPYGKKLKRLESNTVSTISDKFDGNYEYSGIIEKDSVTYFFFEKSIYSQRGEKIERLPFDVEEDFLISHVVEHEKHIYFTVIHITQRNKIRLYVYDIENKQFKNIKTEFNNLNRLISNDKTIYFIVSEEGKTFIYDVIDNFKLVKTYPFITSAIGYIISPDDFYFENSNTILYHYKDGVSTPVFEGIMSDHYLKNKFYGEQKKEAYRIYDLSQTPPQLMAVSSDIKLRYLNSYSPESHSFYVSTPQHLGRLFPYIKKYPRIFDGDNSESIHSITQSPDGKIWVGSYGNNFSVIDDRKIVQSKQRKRILPGAMSVGNKMLVYVDAPAQTFLYENENEYTILNDTVGGYFSFVSSKGMFFTGTFNYGLMYKPLKDLENKSVKWKFVGKDKGMKLQSCLTVAEDKFGNIWTGAGGQLAVFQEDKNQAISLYAKEKDIPFGSIAMLKDTYDTLWFGTSQGELFYWNGKHKDDFRFESFVRIEHPLLVKGKMITFIHQWNDWLVLGAKDKVLLFNIATWHKDRKVLVRYLNPMECKIESVTEQNTVLTDFRDQSLWFATSDMLYQWDIEKWLKLPTFHVTPRVQLYEGESVIDLKTDEALKISPSKTSFEIQVTYQGKDNMPRYMRSHLVKKGETPKIEDIAIQKNYNFQNLSPGQYIFQVLICQQDGSYSVHEYPITITKFIWQQWWFWFLLLLFPTLIVIKQVRIQQRMERQQKEITQLNMLSLGKQFRPHFMLNVLNSLGASLYDKPHAERIISRIGENINIIHLFSKENQPCISFAQEWKLALNTIDIYKELYVKELQITISHVEVVPLDYRLPIGTLQMVVENALLHGVRHRKVAPFLLEIDFTEDEFFYYITISDNGVGMEHSKKFYEFERRGTGLNNIAAMIEIINTKIERAFSIRINKLNPDDEEYPGTIVSIRMRKDINFKNIFPPPP
;
A
#
# COMPACT_ATOMS: atom_id res chain seq x y z
N MET A 1 23.72 -45.27 -70.37
CA MET A 1 23.42 -43.84 -70.50
C MET A 1 22.23 -43.42 -69.63
N LYS A 2 21.05 -44.10 -69.67
CA LYS A 2 19.90 -43.79 -68.80
C LYS A 2 20.17 -43.98 -67.26
N THR A 3 20.97 -44.96 -66.93
CA THR A 3 21.39 -45.19 -65.50
C THR A 3 22.38 -44.20 -65.00
N PHE A 4 23.28 -43.74 -65.87
CA PHE A 4 24.27 -42.73 -65.57
C PHE A 4 23.65 -41.34 -65.37
N ILE A 5 22.64 -41.00 -66.16
CA ILE A 5 21.83 -39.77 -66.01
C ILE A 5 21.02 -39.79 -64.71
N LYS A 6 20.51 -40.98 -64.30
CA LYS A 6 19.84 -41.13 -63.00
C LYS A 6 20.79 -41.01 -61.82
N ILE A 7 22.03 -41.46 -61.92
CA ILE A 7 23.04 -41.32 -60.88
C ILE A 7 23.55 -39.89 -60.84
N CYS A 8 23.77 -39.22 -61.96
CA CYS A 8 24.11 -37.82 -61.98
C CYS A 8 22.96 -36.94 -61.48
N ALA A 9 21.70 -37.29 -61.80
CA ALA A 9 20.53 -36.58 -61.20
C ALA A 9 20.39 -36.83 -59.72
N LEU A 10 20.74 -38.04 -59.24
CA LEU A 10 20.76 -38.30 -57.79
C LEU A 10 21.97 -37.60 -57.09
N LEU A 11 23.13 -37.50 -57.76
CA LEU A 11 24.28 -36.80 -57.22
C LEU A 11 24.13 -35.26 -57.28
N VAL A 12 23.43 -34.72 -58.26
CA VAL A 12 23.04 -33.31 -58.29
C VAL A 12 21.90 -33.01 -57.32
N GLY A 13 21.02 -34.01 -57.05
CA GLY A 13 20.01 -33.90 -56.00
C GLY A 13 20.55 -34.03 -54.58
N MET A 14 21.79 -34.56 -54.39
CA MET A 14 22.45 -34.62 -53.09
C MET A 14 23.37 -33.44 -52.81
N CYS A 15 23.59 -32.54 -53.75
CA CYS A 15 24.36 -31.31 -53.54
C CYS A 15 23.49 -30.03 -53.36
N TYR A 16 22.18 -30.17 -53.37
CA TYR A 16 21.34 -29.15 -52.75
C TYR A 16 21.40 -29.38 -51.25
N ILE A 17 22.43 -28.93 -50.61
CA ILE A 17 22.32 -28.53 -49.23
C ILE A 17 21.27 -27.42 -49.25
N HIS A 18 20.05 -27.78 -48.94
CA HIS A 18 19.07 -26.81 -48.55
C HIS A 18 19.65 -26.10 -47.33
N GLY A 19 20.21 -24.90 -47.58
CA GLY A 19 20.36 -23.97 -46.47
C GLY A 19 18.99 -23.91 -45.82
N GLN A 20 18.84 -24.52 -44.66
CA GLN A 20 17.60 -24.41 -43.92
C GLN A 20 17.43 -22.91 -43.73
N GLU A 21 16.37 -22.37 -44.36
CA GLU A 21 15.92 -21.05 -44.00
C GLU A 21 15.70 -21.09 -42.52
N LEU A 22 16.43 -20.26 -41.81
CA LEU A 22 16.12 -20.03 -40.42
C LEU A 22 14.62 -19.88 -40.31
N PRO A 23 13.97 -20.63 -39.43
CA PRO A 23 12.58 -20.36 -39.15
C PRO A 23 12.50 -18.89 -38.72
N ILE A 24 12.01 -18.17 -39.63
CA ILE A 24 11.98 -16.77 -39.91
C ILE A 24 11.77 -15.92 -38.60
N TYR A 25 12.55 -14.91 -38.52
CA TYR A 25 12.41 -13.61 -37.86
C TYR A 25 11.26 -13.45 -36.97
N GLU A 26 11.51 -13.47 -35.76
CA GLU A 26 10.54 -13.02 -34.83
C GLU A 26 10.82 -11.60 -34.43
N SER A 27 9.95 -10.68 -34.80
CA SER A 27 9.62 -9.63 -33.88
C SER A 27 9.23 -10.31 -32.58
N ASN A 28 9.95 -10.01 -31.49
CA ASN A 28 9.74 -10.72 -30.24
C ASN A 28 8.25 -10.62 -29.84
N THR A 29 7.57 -11.76 -29.74
CA THR A 29 6.17 -11.82 -29.37
C THR A 29 6.11 -11.99 -27.86
N PHE A 30 5.70 -10.98 -27.15
CA PHE A 30 5.32 -11.13 -25.75
C PHE A 30 3.90 -11.66 -25.66
N ILE A 31 3.72 -12.78 -25.01
CA ILE A 31 2.41 -13.42 -24.83
C ILE A 31 1.91 -13.14 -23.43
N TYR A 32 0.78 -12.44 -23.31
CA TYR A 32 0.06 -12.34 -22.04
C TYR A 32 -0.48 -13.71 -21.66
N ASN A 33 -0.07 -14.21 -20.53
CA ASN A 33 -0.41 -15.57 -20.10
C ASN A 33 -1.91 -15.64 -19.73
N LYS A 34 -2.57 -16.79 -19.98
CA LYS A 34 -3.97 -17.01 -19.60
C LYS A 34 -4.28 -16.73 -18.12
N TYR A 35 -3.27 -16.85 -17.25
CA TYR A 35 -3.39 -16.53 -15.82
C TYR A 35 -3.73 -15.07 -15.52
N ASN A 36 -3.41 -14.16 -16.43
CA ASN A 36 -3.73 -12.73 -16.25
C ASN A 36 -5.20 -12.43 -16.60
N PHE A 37 -5.89 -13.35 -17.27
CA PHE A 37 -7.26 -13.17 -17.75
C PHE A 37 -8.28 -14.08 -17.07
N GLY A 38 -7.84 -15.03 -16.23
CA GLY A 38 -8.70 -16.04 -15.60
C GLY A 38 -9.28 -17.04 -16.62
N ASP A 39 -10.24 -17.85 -16.18
CA ASP A 39 -10.91 -18.87 -17.03
C ASP A 39 -11.79 -18.30 -18.12
N ASP A 40 -11.98 -16.99 -18.16
CA ASP A 40 -12.78 -16.29 -19.18
C ASP A 40 -12.12 -16.20 -20.56
N PHE A 41 -10.95 -16.78 -20.75
CA PHE A 41 -10.16 -16.67 -21.97
C PHE A 41 -10.49 -17.73 -23.03
N ILE A 42 -11.73 -18.17 -23.07
CA ILE A 42 -12.18 -19.18 -24.06
C ILE A 42 -12.80 -18.45 -25.23
N ASN A 43 -12.17 -18.57 -26.39
CA ASN A 43 -12.57 -18.15 -27.75
C ASN A 43 -12.30 -16.66 -28.11
N ALA A 44 -11.45 -16.52 -29.10
CA ALA A 44 -11.19 -15.35 -29.97
C ALA A 44 -11.35 -13.96 -29.30
N ILE A 45 -10.25 -13.36 -28.91
CA ILE A 45 -10.24 -11.93 -28.55
C ILE A 45 -10.56 -11.16 -29.82
N ARG A 46 -11.70 -10.48 -29.84
CA ARG A 46 -12.05 -9.50 -30.87
C ARG A 46 -11.62 -8.12 -30.44
N PRO A 47 -11.73 -7.14 -31.31
CA PRO A 47 -10.74 -6.06 -31.44
C PRO A 47 -10.36 -5.37 -30.17
N ILE A 48 -9.08 -5.14 -30.07
CA ILE A 48 -8.46 -4.36 -29.02
C ILE A 48 -8.57 -2.90 -29.42
N HIS A 49 -9.09 -2.09 -28.54
CA HIS A 49 -9.00 -0.64 -28.64
C HIS A 49 -7.95 -0.12 -27.65
N ILE A 50 -7.05 0.72 -28.13
CA ILE A 50 -6.06 1.40 -27.30
C ILE A 50 -6.50 2.84 -27.20
N ASN A 51 -6.80 3.32 -26.00
CA ASN A 51 -7.16 4.71 -25.81
C ASN A 51 -5.92 5.61 -25.76
N SER A 52 -6.15 6.92 -25.80
CA SER A 52 -5.08 7.93 -25.75
C SER A 52 -4.27 7.92 -24.46
N GLU A 53 -4.79 7.32 -23.40
CA GLU A 53 -4.11 7.13 -22.13
C GLU A 53 -3.29 5.82 -22.08
N GLY A 54 -3.33 5.00 -23.14
CA GLY A 54 -2.63 3.72 -23.25
C GLY A 54 -3.36 2.53 -22.63
N SER A 55 -4.58 2.71 -22.12
CA SER A 55 -5.40 1.58 -21.68
C SER A 55 -5.86 0.75 -22.87
N VAL A 56 -5.77 -0.56 -22.73
CA VAL A 56 -6.18 -1.51 -23.78
C VAL A 56 -7.48 -2.16 -23.39
N TYR A 57 -8.51 -1.96 -24.19
CA TYR A 57 -9.82 -2.58 -24.00
C TYR A 57 -9.91 -3.86 -24.80
N LEU A 58 -10.30 -4.94 -24.13
CA LEU A 58 -10.36 -6.29 -24.64
C LEU A 58 -11.79 -6.81 -24.59
N ALA A 59 -12.32 -7.23 -25.72
CA ALA A 59 -13.65 -7.83 -25.79
C ALA A 59 -13.54 -9.30 -26.24
N PRO A 60 -13.43 -10.26 -25.32
CA PRO A 60 -13.54 -11.67 -25.65
C PRO A 60 -14.95 -11.97 -26.18
N TYR A 61 -15.05 -12.80 -27.22
CA TYR A 61 -16.34 -13.14 -27.83
C TYR A 61 -17.31 -13.76 -26.81
N GLY A 62 -18.51 -13.21 -26.67
CA GLY A 62 -19.51 -13.67 -25.71
C GLY A 62 -19.14 -13.47 -24.23
N LYS A 63 -18.18 -12.60 -23.92
CA LYS A 63 -17.67 -12.37 -22.56
C LYS A 63 -17.64 -10.90 -22.19
N LYS A 64 -17.42 -10.65 -20.91
CA LYS A 64 -17.35 -9.31 -20.32
C LYS A 64 -16.19 -8.49 -20.86
N LEU A 65 -16.42 -7.20 -21.15
CA LEU A 65 -15.38 -6.26 -21.55
C LEU A 65 -14.34 -6.11 -20.44
N LYS A 66 -13.08 -6.24 -20.84
CA LYS A 66 -11.93 -6.14 -19.92
C LYS A 66 -11.05 -4.95 -20.30
N ARG A 67 -10.38 -4.38 -19.34
CA ARG A 67 -9.39 -3.32 -19.50
C ARG A 67 -8.04 -3.83 -19.01
N LEU A 68 -7.05 -3.73 -19.88
CA LEU A 68 -5.66 -4.01 -19.56
C LEU A 68 -4.94 -2.69 -19.30
N GLU A 69 -4.43 -2.53 -18.10
CA GLU A 69 -3.58 -1.41 -17.71
C GLU A 69 -2.29 -1.93 -17.11
N SER A 70 -1.17 -1.43 -17.62
CA SER A 70 0.14 -1.98 -17.24
C SER A 70 0.18 -3.48 -17.48
N ASN A 71 0.12 -4.30 -16.45
CA ASN A 71 0.09 -5.75 -16.53
C ASN A 71 -1.13 -6.35 -15.81
N THR A 72 -2.08 -5.50 -15.43
CA THR A 72 -3.30 -5.90 -14.73
C THR A 72 -4.49 -5.88 -15.65
N VAL A 73 -5.32 -6.91 -15.56
CA VAL A 73 -6.58 -7.01 -16.29
C VAL A 73 -7.72 -6.85 -15.32
N SER A 74 -8.54 -5.85 -15.56
CA SER A 74 -9.77 -5.60 -14.78
C SER A 74 -11.00 -5.83 -15.64
N THR A 75 -12.06 -6.38 -15.04
CA THR A 75 -13.36 -6.47 -15.70
C THR A 75 -14.08 -5.14 -15.51
N ILE A 76 -14.47 -4.50 -16.60
CA ILE A 76 -15.17 -3.21 -16.55
C ILE A 76 -16.65 -3.31 -16.90
N SER A 77 -17.09 -4.43 -17.47
CA SER A 77 -18.49 -4.63 -17.87
C SER A 77 -19.47 -4.60 -16.72
N ASP A 78 -19.01 -4.85 -15.47
CA ASP A 78 -19.88 -4.74 -14.28
C ASP A 78 -20.31 -3.29 -13.98
N LYS A 79 -19.66 -2.32 -14.64
CA LYS A 79 -20.04 -0.91 -14.60
C LYS A 79 -21.12 -0.52 -15.64
N PHE A 80 -21.53 -1.48 -16.50
CA PHE A 80 -22.52 -1.28 -17.55
C PHE A 80 -23.77 -2.14 -17.26
N ASP A 81 -24.94 -1.62 -17.56
CA ASP A 81 -26.21 -2.32 -17.37
C ASP A 81 -26.36 -3.47 -18.38
N GLY A 82 -26.08 -4.69 -17.97
CA GLY A 82 -26.34 -5.90 -18.73
C GLY A 82 -25.13 -6.58 -19.40
N ASN A 83 -25.32 -7.85 -19.78
CA ASN A 83 -24.34 -8.68 -20.49
C ASN A 83 -24.56 -8.56 -22.00
N TYR A 84 -24.12 -7.48 -22.61
CA TYR A 84 -24.25 -7.30 -24.06
C TYR A 84 -22.94 -7.58 -24.77
N GLU A 85 -23.03 -8.20 -25.96
CA GLU A 85 -21.89 -8.30 -26.83
C GLU A 85 -21.45 -6.90 -27.31
N TYR A 86 -20.17 -6.81 -27.50
CA TYR A 86 -19.49 -5.57 -27.86
C TYR A 86 -19.49 -5.38 -29.37
N SER A 87 -19.83 -4.19 -29.82
CA SER A 87 -19.90 -3.80 -31.24
C SER A 87 -18.78 -2.85 -31.67
N GLY A 88 -18.33 -1.97 -30.80
CA GLY A 88 -17.25 -1.04 -31.13
C GLY A 88 -16.85 -0.11 -29.96
N ILE A 89 -15.61 0.36 -29.97
CA ILE A 89 -15.11 1.42 -29.10
C ILE A 89 -14.52 2.51 -29.96
N ILE A 90 -14.88 3.75 -29.65
CA ILE A 90 -14.34 4.94 -30.29
C ILE A 90 -13.87 5.88 -29.19
N GLU A 91 -12.68 6.47 -29.34
CA GLU A 91 -12.22 7.51 -28.46
C GLU A 91 -12.12 8.84 -29.21
N LYS A 92 -12.72 9.87 -28.63
CA LYS A 92 -12.68 11.21 -29.19
C LYS A 92 -12.65 12.24 -28.04
N ASP A 93 -11.74 13.21 -28.13
CA ASP A 93 -11.62 14.32 -27.17
C ASP A 93 -11.54 13.83 -25.71
N SER A 94 -10.75 12.79 -25.47
CA SER A 94 -10.58 12.13 -24.17
C SER A 94 -11.87 11.55 -23.57
N VAL A 95 -12.84 11.24 -24.42
CA VAL A 95 -14.04 10.47 -24.09
C VAL A 95 -14.01 9.17 -24.84
N THR A 96 -14.17 8.07 -24.15
CA THR A 96 -14.30 6.75 -24.75
C THR A 96 -15.77 6.38 -24.85
N TYR A 97 -16.22 6.08 -26.07
CA TYR A 97 -17.58 5.66 -26.38
C TYR A 97 -17.61 4.14 -26.59
N PHE A 98 -18.44 3.46 -25.81
CA PHE A 98 -18.63 2.01 -25.89
C PHE A 98 -19.96 1.71 -26.57
N PHE A 99 -19.88 0.96 -27.65
CA PHE A 99 -21.03 0.49 -28.39
C PHE A 99 -21.24 -1.00 -28.11
N PHE A 100 -22.30 -1.30 -27.39
CA PHE A 100 -22.78 -2.64 -27.18
C PHE A 100 -23.95 -2.91 -28.11
N GLU A 101 -24.32 -4.16 -28.28
CA GLU A 101 -25.44 -4.54 -29.18
C GLU A 101 -26.73 -3.76 -28.96
N LYS A 102 -27.04 -3.42 -27.71
CA LYS A 102 -28.30 -2.79 -27.31
C LYS A 102 -28.16 -1.41 -26.69
N SER A 103 -26.97 -0.95 -26.40
CA SER A 103 -26.76 0.28 -25.63
C SER A 103 -25.43 0.95 -25.96
N ILE A 104 -25.39 2.26 -25.72
CA ILE A 104 -24.20 3.06 -25.95
C ILE A 104 -23.86 3.79 -24.66
N TYR A 105 -22.58 3.78 -24.29
CA TYR A 105 -22.06 4.47 -23.11
C TYR A 105 -20.91 5.39 -23.47
N SER A 106 -20.74 6.44 -22.70
CA SER A 106 -19.55 7.29 -22.76
C SER A 106 -18.83 7.26 -21.42
N GLN A 107 -17.50 7.27 -21.47
CA GLN A 107 -16.63 7.32 -20.30
C GLN A 107 -15.68 8.51 -20.42
N ARG A 108 -15.64 9.32 -19.36
CA ARG A 108 -14.63 10.38 -19.20
C ARG A 108 -13.98 10.21 -17.83
N GLY A 109 -12.70 9.80 -17.80
CA GLY A 109 -12.04 9.38 -16.57
C GLY A 109 -12.76 8.20 -15.91
N GLU A 110 -13.15 8.33 -14.65
CA GLU A 110 -13.89 7.28 -13.92
C GLU A 110 -15.42 7.34 -14.12
N LYS A 111 -15.93 8.42 -14.72
CA LYS A 111 -17.38 8.62 -14.89
C LYS A 111 -17.87 7.93 -16.15
N ILE A 112 -18.81 7.01 -15.99
CA ILE A 112 -19.50 6.31 -17.08
C ILE A 112 -20.95 6.79 -17.11
N GLU A 113 -21.42 7.14 -18.32
CA GLU A 113 -22.78 7.61 -18.56
C GLU A 113 -23.39 6.82 -19.71
N ARG A 114 -24.64 6.35 -19.54
CA ARG A 114 -25.41 5.76 -20.62
C ARG A 114 -25.94 6.87 -21.53
N LEU A 115 -25.73 6.75 -22.83
CA LEU A 115 -26.28 7.70 -23.79
C LEU A 115 -27.75 7.34 -24.10
N PRO A 116 -28.61 8.33 -24.38
CA PRO A 116 -30.02 8.14 -24.62
C PRO A 116 -30.29 7.60 -26.04
N PHE A 117 -29.87 6.37 -26.27
CA PHE A 117 -30.10 5.63 -27.50
C PHE A 117 -30.56 4.23 -27.18
N ASP A 118 -31.81 3.94 -27.50
CA ASP A 118 -32.40 2.61 -27.28
C ASP A 118 -32.58 1.90 -28.62
N VAL A 119 -32.08 0.70 -28.69
CA VAL A 119 -32.18 -0.18 -29.84
C VAL A 119 -33.44 -1.04 -29.70
N GLU A 120 -34.28 -1.09 -30.75
CA GLU A 120 -35.47 -1.96 -30.79
C GLU A 120 -35.10 -3.42 -30.50
N GLU A 121 -36.04 -4.21 -29.96
CA GLU A 121 -35.73 -5.59 -29.51
C GLU A 121 -35.15 -6.47 -30.59
N ASP A 122 -35.61 -6.32 -31.81
CA ASP A 122 -35.19 -7.13 -32.95
C ASP A 122 -33.94 -6.63 -33.69
N PHE A 123 -33.30 -5.55 -33.18
CA PHE A 123 -32.13 -4.95 -33.81
C PHE A 123 -30.89 -4.97 -32.91
N LEU A 124 -29.70 -4.98 -33.53
CA LEU A 124 -28.40 -4.92 -32.85
C LEU A 124 -27.51 -3.86 -33.48
N ILE A 125 -26.76 -3.13 -32.66
CA ILE A 125 -25.68 -2.28 -33.16
C ILE A 125 -24.58 -3.20 -33.72
N SER A 126 -24.05 -2.84 -34.90
CA SER A 126 -23.00 -3.63 -35.55
C SER A 126 -21.76 -2.81 -35.86
N HIS A 127 -21.59 -2.28 -37.04
CA HIS A 127 -20.39 -1.57 -37.46
C HIS A 127 -20.37 -0.16 -36.86
N VAL A 128 -19.23 0.26 -36.33
CA VAL A 128 -19.04 1.59 -35.74
C VAL A 128 -17.77 2.20 -36.33
N VAL A 129 -17.85 3.40 -36.85
CA VAL A 129 -16.72 4.16 -37.40
C VAL A 129 -16.82 5.63 -37.00
N GLU A 130 -15.69 6.30 -36.84
CA GLU A 130 -15.65 7.72 -36.59
C GLU A 130 -15.23 8.53 -37.83
N HIS A 131 -15.72 9.71 -37.93
CA HIS A 131 -15.25 10.69 -38.90
C HIS A 131 -15.48 12.09 -38.34
N GLU A 132 -14.40 12.88 -38.23
CA GLU A 132 -14.40 14.21 -37.62
C GLU A 132 -15.03 14.19 -36.19
N LYS A 133 -16.16 14.90 -36.03
CA LYS A 133 -16.90 15.03 -34.75
C LYS A 133 -18.13 14.15 -34.68
N HIS A 134 -18.20 13.15 -35.53
CA HIS A 134 -19.35 12.27 -35.65
C HIS A 134 -18.97 10.81 -35.53
N ILE A 135 -19.81 10.02 -34.88
CA ILE A 135 -19.70 8.57 -34.85
C ILE A 135 -20.86 7.97 -35.64
N TYR A 136 -20.53 7.22 -36.69
CA TYR A 136 -21.47 6.54 -37.54
C TYR A 136 -21.55 5.09 -37.14
N PHE A 137 -22.77 4.55 -37.05
CA PHE A 137 -22.96 3.14 -36.72
C PHE A 137 -24.20 2.56 -37.40
N THR A 138 -24.14 1.26 -37.68
CA THR A 138 -25.25 0.54 -38.25
C THR A 138 -26.00 -0.22 -37.17
N VAL A 139 -27.32 -0.33 -37.37
CA VAL A 139 -28.21 -1.14 -36.57
C VAL A 139 -28.85 -2.18 -37.49
N ILE A 140 -28.62 -3.44 -37.18
CA ILE A 140 -28.97 -4.58 -38.05
C ILE A 140 -30.05 -5.42 -37.39
N HIS A 141 -31.06 -5.83 -38.13
CA HIS A 141 -32.12 -6.71 -37.64
C HIS A 141 -31.57 -8.12 -37.38
N ILE A 142 -31.88 -8.70 -36.24
CA ILE A 142 -31.33 -9.99 -35.77
C ILE A 142 -31.59 -11.15 -36.75
N THR A 143 -32.84 -11.30 -37.22
CA THR A 143 -33.23 -12.39 -38.08
C THR A 143 -33.24 -12.04 -39.58
N GLN A 144 -33.57 -10.78 -39.90
CA GLN A 144 -33.58 -10.25 -41.26
C GLN A 144 -32.34 -9.38 -41.46
N ARG A 145 -31.16 -10.02 -41.56
CA ARG A 145 -29.85 -9.33 -41.68
C ARG A 145 -29.73 -8.36 -42.85
N ASN A 146 -30.68 -8.38 -43.76
CA ASN A 146 -30.82 -7.43 -44.87
C ASN A 146 -31.52 -6.12 -44.47
N LYS A 147 -32.12 -6.00 -43.28
CA LYS A 147 -32.68 -4.76 -42.80
C LYS A 147 -31.65 -4.03 -41.94
N ILE A 148 -31.08 -2.98 -42.49
CA ILE A 148 -30.00 -2.25 -41.88
C ILE A 148 -30.39 -0.78 -41.84
N ARG A 149 -30.18 -0.12 -40.69
CA ARG A 149 -30.34 1.30 -40.51
C ARG A 149 -28.99 1.94 -40.18
N LEU A 150 -28.73 3.14 -40.67
CA LEU A 150 -27.53 3.90 -40.37
C LEU A 150 -27.86 5.11 -39.51
N TYR A 151 -27.16 5.22 -38.43
CA TYR A 151 -27.24 6.31 -37.48
C TYR A 151 -25.93 7.08 -37.37
N VAL A 152 -26.03 8.33 -37.03
CA VAL A 152 -24.92 9.19 -36.63
C VAL A 152 -25.17 9.75 -35.26
N TYR A 153 -24.12 9.75 -34.46
CA TYR A 153 -24.05 10.47 -33.19
C TYR A 153 -23.17 11.70 -33.35
N ASP A 154 -23.75 12.87 -33.18
CA ASP A 154 -23.03 14.13 -33.15
C ASP A 154 -22.48 14.34 -31.73
N ILE A 155 -21.16 14.31 -31.61
CA ILE A 155 -20.46 14.41 -30.34
C ILE A 155 -20.63 15.79 -29.69
N GLU A 156 -20.66 16.85 -30.50
CA GLU A 156 -20.79 18.23 -29.99
C GLU A 156 -22.19 18.51 -29.48
N ASN A 157 -23.20 18.17 -30.30
CA ASN A 157 -24.59 18.43 -29.98
C ASN A 157 -25.23 17.34 -29.12
N LYS A 158 -24.51 16.22 -28.90
CA LYS A 158 -24.97 15.04 -28.14
C LYS A 158 -26.31 14.47 -28.63
N GLN A 159 -26.50 14.46 -29.95
CA GLN A 159 -27.73 14.03 -30.59
C GLN A 159 -27.52 12.86 -31.53
N PHE A 160 -28.48 11.94 -31.52
CA PHE A 160 -28.56 10.85 -32.46
C PHE A 160 -29.46 11.24 -33.63
N LYS A 161 -29.03 10.92 -34.83
CA LYS A 161 -29.82 11.12 -36.05
C LYS A 161 -29.81 9.86 -36.89
N ASN A 162 -30.98 9.45 -37.35
CA ASN A 162 -31.08 8.40 -38.37
C ASN A 162 -30.79 9.02 -39.76
N ILE A 163 -29.79 8.50 -40.44
CA ILE A 163 -29.40 8.99 -41.77
C ILE A 163 -30.20 8.26 -42.85
N LYS A 164 -30.41 6.97 -42.68
CA LYS A 164 -31.16 6.17 -43.67
C LYS A 164 -31.79 4.92 -43.03
N THR A 165 -33.04 4.65 -43.37
CA THR A 165 -33.89 3.71 -42.67
C THR A 165 -33.92 2.28 -43.18
N GLU A 166 -33.51 1.99 -44.41
CA GLU A 166 -33.51 0.60 -44.94
C GLU A 166 -32.45 0.40 -46.03
N PHE A 167 -31.62 -0.60 -45.82
CA PHE A 167 -30.71 -1.16 -46.81
C PHE A 167 -30.85 -2.68 -46.83
N ASN A 168 -30.71 -3.22 -48.02
CA ASN A 168 -30.58 -4.66 -48.21
C ASN A 168 -29.07 -5.01 -48.35
N ASN A 169 -28.56 -5.90 -47.52
CA ASN A 169 -27.22 -6.46 -47.57
C ASN A 169 -26.03 -5.46 -47.41
N LEU A 170 -25.65 -5.14 -46.14
CA LEU A 170 -24.40 -4.45 -45.86
C LEU A 170 -23.23 -5.42 -45.79
N ASN A 171 -22.15 -5.17 -46.55
CA ASN A 171 -20.89 -5.84 -46.35
C ASN A 171 -20.05 -5.17 -45.28
N ARG A 172 -19.91 -3.82 -45.37
CA ARG A 172 -19.07 -3.10 -44.44
C ARG A 172 -19.29 -1.60 -44.44
N LEU A 173 -19.03 -0.99 -43.30
CA LEU A 173 -18.84 0.46 -43.13
C LEU A 173 -17.36 0.72 -42.90
N ILE A 174 -16.69 1.52 -43.72
CA ILE A 174 -15.25 1.81 -43.63
C ILE A 174 -15.01 3.31 -43.67
N SER A 175 -14.19 3.82 -42.78
CA SER A 175 -13.71 5.17 -42.80
C SER A 175 -12.27 5.22 -43.40
N ASN A 176 -11.98 6.23 -44.23
CA ASN A 176 -10.63 6.68 -44.46
C ASN A 176 -10.45 8.15 -44.01
N ASP A 177 -9.26 8.71 -44.22
CA ASP A 177 -8.97 10.08 -43.75
C ASP A 177 -9.87 11.18 -44.34
N LYS A 178 -10.64 10.86 -45.40
CA LYS A 178 -11.42 11.84 -46.17
C LYS A 178 -12.92 11.68 -46.04
N THR A 179 -13.41 10.41 -45.93
CA THR A 179 -14.84 10.14 -45.96
C THR A 179 -15.15 8.76 -45.37
N ILE A 180 -16.42 8.43 -45.32
CA ILE A 180 -16.93 7.11 -44.92
C ILE A 180 -17.59 6.43 -46.10
N TYR A 181 -17.16 5.23 -46.41
CA TYR A 181 -17.73 4.41 -47.43
C TYR A 181 -18.66 3.35 -46.85
N PHE A 182 -19.84 3.25 -47.45
CA PHE A 182 -20.82 2.23 -47.17
C PHE A 182 -20.80 1.23 -48.36
N ILE A 183 -20.42 -0.01 -48.08
CA ILE A 183 -20.16 -1.01 -49.11
C ILE A 183 -21.24 -2.06 -49.05
N VAL A 184 -21.88 -2.28 -50.21
CA VAL A 184 -22.97 -3.21 -50.41
C VAL A 184 -22.61 -4.19 -51.54
N SER A 185 -22.86 -5.48 -51.33
CA SER A 185 -22.75 -6.47 -52.42
C SER A 185 -24.12 -7.05 -52.68
N GLU A 186 -24.61 -6.87 -53.89
CA GLU A 186 -25.93 -7.30 -54.33
C GLU A 186 -25.91 -7.70 -55.83
N GLU A 187 -26.64 -8.73 -56.17
CA GLU A 187 -26.80 -9.17 -57.59
C GLU A 187 -25.48 -9.40 -58.36
N GLY A 188 -24.48 -9.92 -57.69
CA GLY A 188 -23.19 -10.17 -58.35
C GLY A 188 -22.30 -8.94 -58.49
N LYS A 189 -22.66 -7.81 -57.90
CA LYS A 189 -21.93 -6.54 -57.99
C LYS A 189 -21.63 -6.02 -56.60
N THR A 190 -20.60 -5.19 -56.53
CA THR A 190 -20.25 -4.42 -55.30
C THR A 190 -20.48 -2.92 -55.58
N PHE A 191 -21.21 -2.29 -54.68
CA PHE A 191 -21.54 -0.88 -54.72
C PHE A 191 -20.83 -0.15 -53.57
N ILE A 192 -20.18 0.96 -53.89
CA ILE A 192 -19.55 1.82 -52.91
C ILE A 192 -20.30 3.17 -52.89
N TYR A 193 -20.85 3.50 -51.73
CA TYR A 193 -21.51 4.76 -51.47
C TYR A 193 -20.66 5.63 -50.55
N ASP A 194 -20.58 6.94 -50.85
CA ASP A 194 -20.04 7.93 -49.94
C ASP A 194 -21.15 8.39 -48.98
N VAL A 195 -20.94 8.11 -47.69
CA VAL A 195 -21.92 8.43 -46.65
C VAL A 195 -22.00 9.92 -46.38
N ILE A 196 -20.86 10.61 -46.46
CA ILE A 196 -20.76 12.04 -46.18
C ILE A 196 -21.39 12.86 -47.29
N ASP A 197 -21.19 12.45 -48.55
CA ASP A 197 -21.79 13.11 -49.72
C ASP A 197 -23.22 12.57 -49.99
N ASN A 198 -24.10 12.65 -48.97
CA ASN A 198 -25.51 12.29 -49.05
C ASN A 198 -25.80 10.89 -49.62
N PHE A 199 -25.02 9.88 -49.28
CA PHE A 199 -25.18 8.51 -49.77
C PHE A 199 -25.08 8.42 -51.32
N LYS A 200 -24.20 9.17 -51.89
CA LYS A 200 -23.95 9.16 -53.31
C LYS A 200 -23.27 7.85 -53.73
N LEU A 201 -23.81 7.19 -54.72
CA LEU A 201 -23.15 6.06 -55.35
C LEU A 201 -21.89 6.57 -56.06
N VAL A 202 -20.72 6.14 -55.54
CA VAL A 202 -19.41 6.58 -56.09
C VAL A 202 -18.97 5.62 -57.18
N LYS A 203 -19.12 4.31 -56.94
CA LYS A 203 -18.63 3.29 -57.87
C LYS A 203 -19.43 2.00 -57.78
N THR A 204 -19.49 1.30 -58.93
CA THR A 204 -20.05 -0.06 -59.03
C THR A 204 -19.02 -0.97 -59.68
N TYR A 205 -18.80 -2.14 -59.11
CA TYR A 205 -17.90 -3.15 -59.61
C TYR A 205 -18.67 -4.40 -60.05
N PRO A 206 -18.29 -5.01 -61.15
CA PRO A 206 -18.98 -6.19 -61.69
C PRO A 206 -18.57 -7.50 -61.01
N PHE A 207 -18.22 -7.46 -59.76
CA PHE A 207 -17.84 -8.63 -58.99
C PHE A 207 -18.24 -8.47 -57.50
N ILE A 208 -18.44 -9.59 -56.84
CA ILE A 208 -18.66 -9.59 -55.40
C ILE A 208 -17.32 -9.71 -54.72
N THR A 209 -17.07 -8.83 -53.72
CA THR A 209 -15.97 -8.97 -52.78
C THR A 209 -16.51 -9.53 -51.46
N SER A 210 -15.83 -10.50 -50.90
CA SER A 210 -16.20 -11.02 -49.58
C SER A 210 -15.95 -9.96 -48.50
N ALA A 211 -14.89 -9.16 -48.65
CA ALA A 211 -14.60 -8.01 -47.78
C ALA A 211 -13.62 -7.02 -48.44
N ILE A 212 -14.00 -5.76 -48.59
CA ILE A 212 -13.04 -4.67 -48.76
C ILE A 212 -12.46 -4.34 -47.38
N GLY A 213 -11.13 -4.43 -47.27
CA GLY A 213 -10.47 -4.27 -46.00
C GLY A 213 -9.85 -2.90 -45.79
N TYR A 214 -9.22 -2.36 -46.81
CA TYR A 214 -8.58 -1.03 -46.79
C TYR A 214 -8.87 -0.30 -48.10
N ILE A 215 -9.33 0.95 -47.97
CA ILE A 215 -9.73 1.76 -49.11
C ILE A 215 -8.94 3.06 -49.10
N ILE A 216 -8.11 3.26 -50.09
CA ILE A 216 -7.34 4.48 -50.34
C ILE A 216 -8.22 5.46 -51.12
N SER A 217 -8.84 4.97 -52.14
CA SER A 217 -9.85 5.66 -52.94
C SER A 217 -10.80 4.62 -53.58
N PRO A 218 -11.93 5.05 -54.11
CA PRO A 218 -12.79 4.13 -54.88
C PRO A 218 -12.11 3.39 -56.02
N ASP A 219 -11.05 3.89 -56.61
CA ASP A 219 -10.27 3.29 -57.66
C ASP A 219 -8.96 2.64 -57.19
N ASP A 220 -8.69 2.65 -55.88
CA ASP A 220 -7.48 2.09 -55.28
C ASP A 220 -7.81 1.52 -53.90
N PHE A 221 -7.97 0.19 -53.79
CA PHE A 221 -8.33 -0.50 -52.56
C PHE A 221 -7.85 -1.94 -52.52
N TYR A 222 -7.81 -2.51 -51.30
CA TYR A 222 -7.49 -3.90 -51.08
C TYR A 222 -8.74 -4.68 -50.66
N PHE A 223 -8.93 -5.86 -51.24
CA PHE A 223 -10.07 -6.70 -50.93
C PHE A 223 -9.69 -8.19 -50.95
N GLU A 224 -10.42 -8.96 -50.22
CA GLU A 224 -10.35 -10.40 -50.24
C GLU A 224 -11.43 -11.01 -51.17
N ASN A 225 -11.06 -12.10 -51.85
CA ASN A 225 -12.04 -12.92 -52.55
C ASN A 225 -12.52 -14.08 -51.66
N SER A 226 -13.48 -14.85 -52.17
CA SER A 226 -14.00 -16.03 -51.48
C SER A 226 -12.97 -17.13 -51.19
N ASN A 227 -11.82 -17.10 -51.88
CA ASN A 227 -10.71 -18.03 -51.68
C ASN A 227 -9.64 -17.51 -50.75
N THR A 228 -9.93 -16.44 -50.02
CA THR A 228 -9.02 -15.82 -49.05
C THR A 228 -7.70 -15.31 -49.64
N ILE A 229 -7.69 -14.89 -50.88
CA ILE A 229 -6.57 -14.23 -51.53
C ILE A 229 -6.78 -12.72 -51.44
N LEU A 230 -5.79 -11.99 -50.94
CA LEU A 230 -5.80 -10.51 -50.93
C LEU A 230 -5.46 -9.98 -52.31
N TYR A 231 -6.34 -9.17 -52.86
CA TYR A 231 -6.15 -8.46 -54.11
C TYR A 231 -5.97 -6.96 -53.90
N HIS A 232 -5.14 -6.37 -54.70
CA HIS A 232 -5.08 -4.90 -54.84
C HIS A 232 -5.84 -4.54 -56.13
N TYR A 233 -6.91 -3.80 -55.97
CA TYR A 233 -7.62 -3.19 -57.11
C TYR A 233 -7.08 -1.78 -57.30
N LYS A 234 -6.58 -1.47 -58.49
CA LYS A 234 -6.10 -0.17 -58.87
C LYS A 234 -6.43 0.14 -60.31
N ASP A 235 -7.11 1.27 -60.56
CA ASP A 235 -7.43 1.80 -61.88
C ASP A 235 -8.04 0.75 -62.86
N GLY A 236 -8.91 -0.07 -62.35
CA GLY A 236 -9.62 -1.10 -63.15
C GLY A 236 -8.95 -2.47 -63.19
N VAL A 237 -7.79 -2.64 -62.57
CA VAL A 237 -7.02 -3.88 -62.60
C VAL A 237 -6.97 -4.48 -61.18
N SER A 238 -7.31 -5.76 -61.06
CA SER A 238 -7.16 -6.52 -59.78
C SER A 238 -5.92 -7.40 -59.87
N THR A 239 -4.95 -7.14 -58.99
CA THR A 239 -3.73 -7.94 -58.93
C THR A 239 -3.67 -8.72 -57.60
N PRO A 240 -3.38 -10.00 -57.58
CA PRO A 240 -3.18 -10.73 -56.35
C PRO A 240 -1.90 -10.20 -55.68
N VAL A 241 -1.99 -9.90 -54.37
CA VAL A 241 -0.86 -9.40 -53.58
C VAL A 241 -0.22 -10.50 -52.78
N PHE A 242 -1.04 -11.30 -52.14
CA PHE A 242 -0.57 -12.39 -51.30
C PHE A 242 -1.32 -13.67 -51.71
N GLU A 243 -0.53 -14.72 -52.04
CA GLU A 243 -1.03 -16.04 -52.34
C GLU A 243 -0.70 -16.98 -51.19
N GLY A 244 -1.68 -17.66 -50.62
CA GLY A 244 -1.47 -18.67 -49.61
C GLY A 244 -2.77 -19.10 -48.93
N ILE A 245 -2.71 -20.20 -48.19
CA ILE A 245 -3.82 -20.64 -47.33
C ILE A 245 -3.85 -19.69 -46.18
N MET A 246 -4.81 -18.82 -46.15
CA MET A 246 -4.98 -17.82 -45.12
C MET A 246 -6.08 -18.33 -44.18
N SER A 247 -5.77 -18.40 -42.93
CA SER A 247 -6.77 -18.59 -41.90
C SER A 247 -6.94 -17.29 -41.13
N ASP A 248 -8.12 -16.73 -41.22
CA ASP A 248 -8.55 -15.57 -40.42
C ASP A 248 -7.74 -14.27 -40.60
N HIS A 249 -8.15 -13.45 -41.56
CA HIS A 249 -7.55 -12.15 -41.86
C HIS A 249 -8.27 -11.05 -41.10
N TYR A 250 -7.47 -10.22 -40.46
CA TYR A 250 -7.98 -8.96 -39.90
C TYR A 250 -7.26 -7.77 -40.52
N LEU A 251 -7.98 -7.09 -41.41
CA LEU A 251 -7.61 -5.74 -41.80
C LEU A 251 -8.05 -4.78 -40.71
N LYS A 252 -7.11 -4.20 -40.04
CA LYS A 252 -7.38 -3.09 -39.16
C LYS A 252 -6.62 -1.88 -39.67
N ASN A 253 -7.37 -0.88 -40.13
CA ASN A 253 -6.80 0.30 -40.76
C ASN A 253 -5.99 -0.13 -42.01
N LYS A 254 -4.73 0.34 -42.12
CA LYS A 254 -3.82 0.07 -43.22
C LYS A 254 -2.95 -1.18 -43.04
N PHE A 255 -3.05 -1.88 -41.92
CA PHE A 255 -2.21 -3.05 -41.64
C PHE A 255 -2.95 -4.34 -41.92
N TYR A 256 -2.23 -5.29 -42.52
CA TYR A 256 -2.74 -6.58 -42.89
C TYR A 256 -1.90 -7.71 -42.31
N GLY A 257 -2.53 -8.66 -41.66
CA GLY A 257 -1.90 -9.85 -41.09
C GLY A 257 -2.07 -11.08 -41.97
N GLU A 258 -0.97 -11.70 -42.40
CA GLU A 258 -0.95 -12.89 -43.22
C GLU A 258 -0.45 -14.09 -42.42
N GLN A 259 -1.19 -15.18 -42.38
CA GLN A 259 -0.75 -16.45 -41.81
C GLN A 259 -0.23 -17.35 -42.93
N LYS A 260 1.07 -17.65 -42.97
CA LYS A 260 1.67 -18.69 -43.77
C LYS A 260 2.02 -19.91 -42.94
N LYS A 261 2.31 -21.07 -43.61
CA LYS A 261 2.62 -22.33 -42.88
C LYS A 261 3.70 -22.21 -41.81
N GLU A 262 4.63 -21.24 -41.95
CA GLU A 262 5.82 -21.12 -41.10
C GLU A 262 5.90 -19.81 -40.33
N ALA A 263 5.04 -18.81 -40.62
CA ALA A 263 5.10 -17.52 -40.00
C ALA A 263 3.81 -16.70 -40.15
N TYR A 264 3.61 -15.80 -39.18
CA TYR A 264 2.62 -14.75 -39.25
C TYR A 264 3.32 -13.44 -39.66
N ARG A 265 2.84 -12.77 -40.69
CA ARG A 265 3.46 -11.55 -41.27
C ARG A 265 2.48 -10.40 -41.21
N ILE A 266 2.98 -9.22 -41.00
CA ILE A 266 2.20 -7.97 -40.94
C ILE A 266 2.74 -7.01 -41.98
N TYR A 267 1.85 -6.52 -42.84
CA TYR A 267 2.18 -5.58 -43.91
C TYR A 267 1.45 -4.25 -43.74
N ASP A 268 2.10 -3.17 -44.15
CA ASP A 268 1.48 -1.84 -44.35
C ASP A 268 1.01 -1.73 -45.77
N LEU A 269 -0.30 -1.70 -45.97
CA LEU A 269 -0.96 -1.61 -47.28
C LEU A 269 -0.96 -0.16 -47.84
N SER A 270 -0.59 0.84 -47.07
CA SER A 270 -0.50 2.22 -47.55
C SER A 270 0.70 2.44 -48.48
N GLN A 271 1.63 1.49 -48.50
CA GLN A 271 2.80 1.50 -49.36
C GLN A 271 2.56 0.62 -50.59
N THR A 272 3.17 1.01 -51.73
CA THR A 272 3.09 0.24 -52.99
C THR A 272 4.48 -0.09 -53.49
N PRO A 273 4.94 -1.34 -53.51
CA PRO A 273 4.26 -2.52 -52.95
C PRO A 273 4.11 -2.51 -51.41
N PRO A 274 3.18 -3.28 -50.82
CA PRO A 274 2.99 -3.37 -49.40
C PRO A 274 4.27 -3.69 -48.66
N GLN A 275 4.55 -2.88 -47.64
CA GLN A 275 5.79 -3.01 -46.86
C GLN A 275 5.63 -4.01 -45.73
N LEU A 276 6.55 -4.97 -45.64
CA LEU A 276 6.61 -5.90 -44.50
C LEU A 276 7.05 -5.17 -43.25
N MET A 277 6.19 -5.14 -42.25
CA MET A 277 6.40 -4.44 -40.99
C MET A 277 6.93 -5.34 -39.87
N ALA A 278 6.37 -6.54 -39.75
CA ALA A 278 6.72 -7.48 -38.70
C ALA A 278 6.47 -8.93 -39.16
N VAL A 279 7.23 -9.84 -38.58
CA VAL A 279 7.11 -11.29 -38.82
C VAL A 279 7.21 -12.00 -37.49
N SER A 280 6.38 -13.02 -37.27
CA SER A 280 6.48 -13.91 -36.10
C SER A 280 6.44 -15.38 -36.58
N SER A 281 7.31 -16.20 -36.01
CA SER A 281 7.25 -17.68 -36.24
C SER A 281 6.18 -18.35 -35.36
N ASP A 282 5.47 -17.62 -34.53
CA ASP A 282 4.36 -18.21 -33.78
C ASP A 282 3.19 -18.49 -34.70
N ILE A 283 3.19 -19.71 -35.21
CA ILE A 283 2.15 -20.24 -36.11
C ILE A 283 0.76 -20.29 -35.48
N LYS A 284 0.65 -20.08 -34.17
CA LYS A 284 -0.64 -20.01 -33.47
C LYS A 284 -1.27 -18.63 -33.53
N LEU A 285 -0.53 -17.61 -33.92
CA LEU A 285 -1.08 -16.25 -34.13
C LEU A 285 -2.08 -16.31 -35.30
N ARG A 286 -3.24 -15.72 -35.11
CA ARG A 286 -4.31 -15.71 -36.09
C ARG A 286 -4.88 -14.33 -36.38
N TYR A 287 -4.81 -13.42 -35.39
CA TYR A 287 -5.49 -12.14 -35.50
C TYR A 287 -4.54 -10.99 -35.25
N LEU A 288 -4.54 -10.03 -36.15
CA LEU A 288 -3.97 -8.70 -35.93
C LEU A 288 -5.05 -7.84 -35.30
N ASN A 289 -4.87 -7.48 -34.03
CA ASN A 289 -5.91 -6.80 -33.27
C ASN A 289 -5.77 -5.26 -33.31
N SER A 290 -4.58 -4.75 -33.14
CA SER A 290 -4.33 -3.31 -33.11
C SER A 290 -2.86 -2.99 -33.32
N TYR A 291 -2.58 -1.73 -33.65
CA TYR A 291 -1.24 -1.17 -33.70
C TYR A 291 -1.15 -0.02 -32.68
N SER A 292 -0.08 0.01 -31.92
CA SER A 292 0.24 1.11 -31.00
C SER A 292 1.29 2.00 -31.65
N PRO A 293 0.96 3.21 -32.09
CA PRO A 293 1.93 4.14 -32.68
C PRO A 293 3.01 4.56 -31.69
N GLU A 294 2.64 4.67 -30.41
CA GLU A 294 3.51 5.13 -29.33
C GLU A 294 4.68 4.20 -29.10
N SER A 295 4.42 2.89 -29.14
CA SER A 295 5.44 1.86 -28.91
C SER A 295 5.90 1.16 -30.17
N HIS A 296 5.41 1.58 -31.35
CA HIS A 296 5.63 0.91 -32.63
C HIS A 296 5.46 -0.62 -32.54
N SER A 297 4.36 -1.07 -31.94
CA SER A 297 4.11 -2.47 -31.73
C SER A 297 2.72 -2.89 -32.18
N PHE A 298 2.58 -4.17 -32.54
CA PHE A 298 1.33 -4.74 -32.97
C PHE A 298 0.76 -5.65 -31.89
N TYR A 299 -0.50 -5.45 -31.53
CA TYR A 299 -1.24 -6.41 -30.73
C TYR A 299 -1.77 -7.52 -31.62
N VAL A 300 -1.41 -8.74 -31.30
CA VAL A 300 -1.78 -9.95 -32.02
C VAL A 300 -2.37 -10.96 -31.07
N SER A 301 -3.22 -11.84 -31.54
CA SER A 301 -3.77 -12.88 -30.67
C SER A 301 -3.86 -14.27 -31.35
N THR A 302 -3.82 -15.25 -30.47
CA THR A 302 -4.26 -16.61 -30.74
C THR A 302 -5.67 -16.77 -30.17
N PRO A 303 -6.36 -17.88 -30.40
CA PRO A 303 -7.62 -18.15 -29.71
C PRO A 303 -7.53 -18.16 -28.19
N GLN A 304 -6.33 -18.33 -27.63
CA GLN A 304 -6.11 -18.50 -26.19
C GLN A 304 -5.21 -17.45 -25.55
N HIS A 305 -4.49 -16.63 -26.35
CA HIS A 305 -3.49 -15.70 -25.85
C HIS A 305 -3.51 -14.38 -26.63
N LEU A 306 -3.22 -13.32 -25.90
CA LEU A 306 -2.88 -12.03 -26.47
C LEU A 306 -1.37 -11.91 -26.56
N GLY A 307 -0.85 -11.41 -27.66
CA GLY A 307 0.57 -11.15 -27.87
C GLY A 307 0.83 -9.73 -28.35
N ARG A 308 2.08 -9.31 -28.24
CA ARG A 308 2.56 -8.04 -28.74
C ARG A 308 3.84 -8.26 -29.54
N LEU A 309 3.92 -7.72 -30.74
CA LEU A 309 5.06 -7.83 -31.63
C LEU A 309 5.81 -6.51 -31.70
N PHE A 310 7.13 -6.54 -31.56
CA PHE A 310 8.03 -5.38 -31.61
C PHE A 310 8.93 -5.47 -32.85
N PRO A 311 8.73 -4.66 -33.89
CA PRO A 311 9.43 -4.81 -35.17
C PRO A 311 10.90 -4.34 -35.18
N TYR A 312 11.37 -3.72 -34.11
CA TYR A 312 12.76 -3.26 -33.95
C TYR A 312 13.67 -4.26 -33.22
N ILE A 313 13.12 -5.36 -32.72
CA ILE A 313 13.86 -6.45 -32.11
C ILE A 313 13.45 -7.76 -32.72
N LYS A 314 14.44 -8.53 -33.16
CA LYS A 314 14.22 -9.85 -33.76
C LYS A 314 14.83 -10.90 -32.86
N LYS A 315 14.20 -12.06 -32.82
CA LYS A 315 14.57 -13.20 -32.01
C LYS A 315 14.83 -14.38 -32.94
N TYR A 316 15.92 -15.05 -32.74
CA TYR A 316 16.33 -16.22 -33.51
C TYR A 316 16.33 -17.45 -32.62
N PRO A 317 15.27 -18.28 -32.64
CA PRO A 317 15.25 -19.57 -31.99
C PRO A 317 15.96 -20.62 -32.85
N ARG A 318 16.49 -21.65 -32.23
CA ARG A 318 17.08 -22.81 -32.89
C ARG A 318 18.24 -22.50 -33.83
N ILE A 319 19.27 -21.87 -33.28
CA ILE A 319 20.48 -21.52 -34.04
C ILE A 319 21.34 -22.75 -34.29
N PHE A 320 21.23 -23.80 -33.46
CA PHE A 320 22.01 -25.03 -33.60
C PHE A 320 21.14 -26.19 -34.06
N ASP A 321 21.71 -27.06 -34.93
CA ASP A 321 21.07 -28.33 -35.30
C ASP A 321 21.19 -29.32 -34.13
N GLY A 322 20.06 -29.85 -33.63
CA GLY A 322 20.01 -30.82 -32.57
C GLY A 322 19.15 -30.40 -31.35
N ASP A 323 19.45 -30.97 -30.22
CA ASP A 323 18.72 -30.72 -28.98
C ASP A 323 18.91 -29.27 -28.50
N ASN A 324 17.82 -28.56 -28.27
CA ASN A 324 17.74 -27.12 -27.95
C ASN A 324 18.33 -26.73 -26.59
N SER A 325 19.13 -27.59 -25.97
CA SER A 325 19.70 -27.35 -24.62
C SER A 325 21.03 -26.64 -24.63
N GLU A 326 21.57 -26.29 -25.80
CA GLU A 326 22.89 -25.69 -25.88
C GLU A 326 22.86 -24.17 -25.67
N SER A 327 23.61 -23.69 -24.68
CA SER A 327 23.76 -22.27 -24.38
C SER A 327 24.65 -21.57 -25.39
N ILE A 328 24.27 -20.39 -25.84
CA ILE A 328 25.10 -19.52 -26.66
C ILE A 328 26.13 -18.85 -25.75
N HIS A 329 27.42 -18.94 -26.14
CA HIS A 329 28.56 -18.41 -25.37
C HIS A 329 29.42 -17.40 -26.10
N SER A 330 29.30 -17.35 -27.43
CA SER A 330 30.00 -16.35 -28.22
C SER A 330 29.29 -15.96 -29.47
N ILE A 331 29.43 -14.71 -29.85
CA ILE A 331 28.98 -14.15 -31.13
C ILE A 331 30.08 -13.31 -31.68
N THR A 332 30.40 -13.46 -32.97
CA THR A 332 31.33 -12.61 -33.68
C THR A 332 30.91 -12.44 -35.14
N GLN A 333 31.46 -11.43 -35.80
CA GLN A 333 31.18 -11.18 -37.20
C GLN A 333 32.46 -11.35 -38.02
N SER A 334 32.37 -12.11 -39.10
CA SER A 334 33.45 -12.26 -40.06
C SER A 334 33.55 -11.02 -40.97
N PRO A 335 34.72 -10.79 -41.58
CA PRO A 335 34.93 -9.65 -42.49
C PRO A 335 33.98 -9.61 -43.69
N ASP A 336 33.47 -10.75 -44.14
CA ASP A 336 32.43 -10.88 -45.17
C ASP A 336 30.98 -10.62 -44.67
N GLY A 337 30.86 -10.30 -43.39
CA GLY A 337 29.59 -9.90 -42.80
C GLY A 337 28.78 -11.02 -42.13
N LYS A 338 29.24 -12.26 -42.20
CA LYS A 338 28.53 -13.39 -41.59
C LYS A 338 28.65 -13.36 -40.08
N ILE A 339 27.60 -13.73 -39.38
CA ILE A 339 27.52 -13.83 -37.92
C ILE A 339 27.86 -15.26 -37.49
N TRP A 340 28.88 -15.42 -36.71
CA TRP A 340 29.31 -16.70 -36.15
C TRP A 340 28.83 -16.81 -34.70
N VAL A 341 28.16 -17.91 -34.39
CA VAL A 341 27.57 -18.15 -33.05
C VAL A 341 28.13 -19.45 -32.51
N GLY A 342 28.74 -19.41 -31.34
CA GLY A 342 29.31 -20.58 -30.68
C GLY A 342 28.54 -20.99 -29.43
N SER A 343 28.44 -22.31 -29.17
CA SER A 343 27.82 -22.87 -27.97
C SER A 343 28.87 -23.46 -27.02
N TYR A 344 28.50 -23.63 -25.78
CA TYR A 344 29.30 -24.41 -24.80
C TYR A 344 29.25 -25.92 -25.04
N GLY A 345 28.32 -26.34 -25.91
CA GLY A 345 28.17 -27.74 -26.29
C GLY A 345 29.12 -28.16 -27.42
N ASN A 346 28.54 -28.65 -28.48
CA ASN A 346 29.29 -29.26 -29.60
C ASN A 346 29.09 -28.53 -30.93
N ASN A 347 28.45 -27.35 -30.92
CA ASN A 347 28.00 -26.76 -32.17
C ASN A 347 28.46 -25.30 -32.32
N PHE A 348 28.74 -24.91 -33.53
CA PHE A 348 28.76 -23.53 -33.96
C PHE A 348 27.89 -23.36 -35.22
N SER A 349 27.31 -22.19 -35.37
CA SER A 349 26.52 -21.86 -36.55
C SER A 349 27.04 -20.58 -37.19
N VAL A 350 26.97 -20.55 -38.52
CA VAL A 350 27.31 -19.35 -39.30
C VAL A 350 26.02 -18.86 -39.94
N ILE A 351 25.69 -17.61 -39.72
CA ILE A 351 24.47 -16.95 -40.20
C ILE A 351 24.88 -15.96 -41.30
N ASP A 352 24.36 -16.10 -42.49
CA ASP A 352 24.53 -15.19 -43.61
C ASP A 352 23.17 -14.72 -44.11
N ASP A 353 22.98 -13.42 -44.23
CA ASP A 353 21.71 -12.82 -44.67
C ASP A 353 20.48 -13.55 -44.11
N ARG A 354 20.52 -13.81 -42.81
CA ARG A 354 19.43 -14.42 -42.05
C ARG A 354 19.19 -15.92 -42.33
N LYS A 355 20.16 -16.60 -42.89
CA LYS A 355 20.13 -18.03 -43.08
C LYS A 355 21.29 -18.68 -42.36
N ILE A 356 21.07 -19.81 -41.74
CA ILE A 356 22.17 -20.65 -41.26
C ILE A 356 22.80 -21.28 -42.49
N VAL A 357 23.96 -20.77 -42.87
CA VAL A 357 24.71 -21.34 -44.00
C VAL A 357 25.54 -22.55 -43.57
N GLN A 358 25.87 -22.67 -42.32
CA GLN A 358 26.55 -23.80 -41.78
C GLN A 358 26.27 -24.01 -40.30
N SER A 359 25.99 -25.28 -39.94
CA SER A 359 25.99 -25.75 -38.57
C SER A 359 26.88 -26.98 -38.51
N LYS A 360 27.87 -27.02 -37.62
CA LYS A 360 28.80 -28.16 -37.48
C LYS A 360 28.86 -28.64 -36.04
N GLN A 361 28.62 -29.94 -35.88
CA GLN A 361 28.94 -30.64 -34.63
C GLN A 361 30.44 -30.85 -34.54
N ARG A 362 31.08 -30.21 -33.56
CA ARG A 362 32.46 -30.47 -33.13
C ARG A 362 32.53 -30.57 -31.63
N LYS A 363 33.44 -31.41 -31.12
CA LYS A 363 33.62 -31.58 -29.67
C LYS A 363 34.02 -30.25 -29.02
N ARG A 364 33.15 -29.67 -28.21
CA ARG A 364 33.34 -28.53 -27.31
C ARG A 364 34.01 -27.30 -27.95
N ILE A 365 33.22 -26.46 -28.56
CA ILE A 365 33.64 -25.13 -28.99
C ILE A 365 33.39 -24.17 -27.85
N LEU A 366 34.45 -23.64 -27.28
CA LEU A 366 34.37 -22.58 -26.28
C LEU A 366 34.24 -21.22 -26.95
N PRO A 367 33.56 -20.32 -26.23
CA PRO A 367 33.31 -18.96 -26.67
C PRO A 367 34.62 -18.17 -26.75
N GLY A 368 34.88 -17.53 -27.82
CA GLY A 368 36.07 -16.70 -28.00
C GLY A 368 36.38 -16.42 -29.48
N ALA A 369 35.33 -16.62 -30.32
CA ALA A 369 35.49 -16.28 -31.72
C ALA A 369 35.71 -14.77 -31.88
N MET A 370 36.73 -14.40 -32.61
CA MET A 370 37.01 -13.01 -32.94
C MET A 370 37.53 -12.95 -34.40
N SER A 371 37.24 -11.84 -35.05
CA SER A 371 37.83 -11.57 -36.39
C SER A 371 39.27 -11.06 -36.27
N VAL A 372 40.21 -11.65 -37.03
CA VAL A 372 41.58 -11.22 -37.11
C VAL A 372 41.94 -11.04 -38.58
N GLY A 373 41.93 -9.81 -39.04
CA GLY A 373 42.08 -9.49 -40.47
C GLY A 373 40.89 -10.11 -41.24
N ASN A 374 41.18 -10.90 -42.26
CA ASN A 374 40.16 -11.60 -43.07
C ASN A 374 39.80 -13.02 -42.54
N LYS A 375 40.30 -13.37 -41.34
CA LYS A 375 40.14 -14.70 -40.78
C LYS A 375 39.39 -14.68 -39.44
N MET A 376 38.78 -15.82 -39.09
CA MET A 376 38.03 -16.00 -37.87
C MET A 376 38.79 -16.88 -36.88
N LEU A 377 39.03 -16.33 -35.67
CA LEU A 377 39.62 -17.07 -34.58
C LEU A 377 38.57 -17.81 -33.76
N VAL A 378 38.71 -19.09 -33.60
CA VAL A 378 37.78 -19.94 -32.86
C VAL A 378 38.53 -20.83 -31.87
N TYR A 379 38.06 -20.88 -30.64
CA TYR A 379 38.64 -21.72 -29.59
C TYR A 379 37.85 -23.01 -29.42
N VAL A 380 38.54 -24.10 -29.11
CA VAL A 380 37.96 -25.39 -28.77
C VAL A 380 38.58 -25.85 -27.45
N ASP A 381 37.76 -26.26 -26.51
CA ASP A 381 38.19 -26.65 -25.15
C ASP A 381 38.64 -28.12 -25.07
N ALA A 382 38.07 -29.01 -25.82
CA ALA A 382 38.44 -30.42 -25.75
C ALA A 382 38.60 -31.10 -27.13
N PRO A 383 39.80 -31.31 -27.58
CA PRO A 383 41.06 -30.89 -26.97
C PRO A 383 41.24 -29.37 -27.02
N ALA A 384 41.92 -28.79 -26.01
CA ALA A 384 42.21 -27.36 -25.94
C ALA A 384 42.95 -26.87 -27.15
N GLN A 385 42.32 -26.24 -28.09
CA GLN A 385 42.92 -25.82 -29.37
C GLN A 385 42.42 -24.44 -29.76
N THR A 386 43.26 -23.73 -30.49
CA THR A 386 42.95 -22.46 -31.12
C THR A 386 42.99 -22.59 -32.63
N PHE A 387 41.90 -22.33 -33.28
CA PHE A 387 41.76 -22.45 -34.74
C PHE A 387 41.67 -21.06 -35.37
N LEU A 388 42.27 -20.89 -36.53
CA LEU A 388 42.09 -19.76 -37.41
C LEU A 388 41.40 -20.22 -38.69
N TYR A 389 40.17 -19.81 -38.88
CA TYR A 389 39.36 -20.14 -40.06
C TYR A 389 39.58 -19.08 -41.14
N GLU A 390 39.84 -19.52 -42.34
CA GLU A 390 39.89 -18.67 -43.54
C GLU A 390 38.51 -18.49 -44.15
N ASN A 391 37.66 -19.50 -44.02
CA ASN A 391 36.24 -19.54 -44.34
C ASN A 391 35.59 -20.62 -43.49
N GLU A 392 34.30 -20.88 -43.69
CA GLU A 392 33.54 -21.82 -42.86
C GLU A 392 34.10 -23.27 -42.89
N ASN A 393 34.87 -23.61 -43.89
CA ASN A 393 35.38 -24.97 -44.18
C ASN A 393 36.86 -25.17 -43.96
N GLU A 394 37.67 -24.12 -44.12
CA GLU A 394 39.13 -24.15 -44.09
C GLU A 394 39.70 -23.49 -42.86
N TYR A 395 40.56 -24.17 -42.15
CA TYR A 395 41.16 -23.65 -40.93
C TYR A 395 42.58 -24.12 -40.70
N THR A 396 43.33 -23.32 -39.96
CA THR A 396 44.67 -23.63 -39.47
C THR A 396 44.67 -23.74 -37.96
N ILE A 397 45.33 -24.75 -37.39
CA ILE A 397 45.51 -24.86 -35.93
C ILE A 397 46.67 -23.96 -35.52
N LEU A 398 46.41 -22.96 -34.72
CA LEU A 398 47.39 -22.03 -34.16
C LEU A 398 48.07 -22.57 -32.91
N ASN A 399 47.26 -23.23 -32.07
CA ASN A 399 47.72 -23.80 -30.80
C ASN A 399 46.91 -25.06 -30.53
N ASP A 400 47.61 -26.13 -30.15
CA ASP A 400 47.02 -27.45 -29.87
C ASP A 400 47.07 -27.87 -28.40
N THR A 401 47.56 -26.97 -27.52
CA THR A 401 47.76 -27.26 -26.10
C THR A 401 46.94 -26.39 -25.14
N VAL A 402 46.52 -25.21 -25.59
CA VAL A 402 45.77 -24.24 -24.76
C VAL A 402 44.66 -23.62 -25.57
N GLY A 403 43.46 -23.68 -25.06
CA GLY A 403 42.30 -22.97 -25.55
C GLY A 403 42.17 -21.59 -24.91
N GLY A 404 41.72 -20.61 -25.69
CA GLY A 404 41.40 -19.27 -25.19
C GLY A 404 39.92 -19.16 -24.77
N TYR A 405 39.60 -18.07 -24.12
CA TYR A 405 38.22 -17.75 -23.71
C TYR A 405 37.76 -16.42 -24.29
N PHE A 406 38.56 -15.39 -24.06
CA PHE A 406 38.34 -14.04 -24.56
C PHE A 406 39.56 -13.47 -25.24
N SER A 407 39.41 -12.83 -26.38
CA SER A 407 40.50 -12.29 -27.16
C SER A 407 40.44 -10.79 -27.29
N PHE A 408 41.62 -10.20 -27.30
CA PHE A 408 41.77 -8.75 -27.37
C PHE A 408 43.11 -8.41 -28.13
N VAL A 409 43.09 -7.35 -28.94
CA VAL A 409 44.27 -6.82 -29.57
C VAL A 409 44.59 -5.45 -28.95
N SER A 410 45.79 -5.35 -28.37
CA SER A 410 46.20 -4.12 -27.71
C SER A 410 46.55 -3.03 -28.71
N SER A 411 46.61 -1.79 -28.27
CA SER A 411 47.05 -0.62 -29.07
C SER A 411 48.44 -0.78 -29.64
N LYS A 412 49.30 -1.63 -29.04
CA LYS A 412 50.67 -1.98 -29.49
C LYS A 412 50.69 -3.14 -30.49
N GLY A 413 49.56 -3.63 -30.94
CA GLY A 413 49.49 -4.75 -31.88
C GLY A 413 49.85 -6.10 -31.29
N MET A 414 49.69 -6.26 -29.99
CA MET A 414 49.81 -7.55 -29.30
C MET A 414 48.46 -8.20 -29.20
N PHE A 415 48.39 -9.45 -29.57
CA PHE A 415 47.20 -10.27 -29.38
C PHE A 415 47.25 -10.93 -27.99
N PHE A 416 46.24 -10.70 -27.22
CA PHE A 416 46.02 -11.29 -25.89
C PHE A 416 44.80 -12.19 -25.90
N THR A 417 44.90 -13.29 -25.16
CA THR A 417 43.71 -14.14 -24.88
C THR A 417 43.74 -14.63 -23.45
N GLY A 418 42.56 -14.53 -22.79
CA GLY A 418 42.37 -15.13 -21.49
C GLY A 418 42.19 -16.64 -21.60
N THR A 419 42.72 -17.38 -20.63
CA THR A 419 42.62 -18.85 -20.58
C THR A 419 41.92 -19.30 -19.29
N PHE A 420 41.43 -20.54 -19.25
CA PHE A 420 40.82 -21.09 -18.04
C PHE A 420 41.80 -21.40 -16.90
N ASN A 421 43.02 -21.90 -17.24
CA ASN A 421 43.90 -22.45 -16.22
C ASN A 421 45.34 -21.89 -16.27
N TYR A 422 45.65 -21.13 -17.31
CA TYR A 422 47.01 -20.68 -17.55
C TYR A 422 47.20 -19.16 -17.47
N GLY A 423 46.17 -18.44 -16.96
CA GLY A 423 46.21 -16.99 -16.90
C GLY A 423 45.99 -16.33 -18.26
N LEU A 424 46.85 -15.35 -18.59
CA LEU A 424 46.79 -14.61 -19.84
C LEU A 424 47.90 -15.08 -20.77
N MET A 425 47.56 -15.42 -22.02
CA MET A 425 48.58 -15.70 -23.04
C MET A 425 48.60 -14.62 -24.12
N TYR A 426 49.77 -14.37 -24.72
CA TYR A 426 49.89 -13.32 -25.72
C TYR A 426 50.96 -13.60 -26.75
N LYS A 427 50.83 -12.94 -27.91
CA LYS A 427 51.75 -13.06 -29.03
C LYS A 427 51.59 -11.80 -29.91
N PRO A 428 52.66 -11.35 -30.64
CA PRO A 428 52.47 -10.28 -31.62
C PRO A 428 51.40 -10.67 -32.66
N LEU A 429 50.46 -9.78 -32.98
CA LEU A 429 49.39 -10.06 -33.93
C LEU A 429 49.97 -10.44 -35.32
N LYS A 430 51.02 -9.74 -35.77
CA LYS A 430 51.69 -10.02 -37.04
C LYS A 430 52.31 -11.43 -37.11
N ASP A 431 52.65 -12.00 -35.99
CA ASP A 431 53.27 -13.33 -35.88
C ASP A 431 52.27 -14.42 -35.43
N LEU A 432 50.97 -14.13 -35.46
CA LEU A 432 49.95 -15.03 -34.93
C LEU A 432 50.02 -16.43 -35.58
N GLU A 433 50.19 -16.47 -36.91
CA GLU A 433 50.31 -17.70 -37.69
C GLU A 433 51.76 -18.31 -37.69
N ASN A 434 52.75 -17.55 -37.32
CA ASN A 434 54.13 -18.00 -37.33
C ASN A 434 54.42 -18.98 -36.17
N LYS A 435 54.43 -20.26 -36.46
CA LYS A 435 54.66 -21.34 -35.47
C LYS A 435 56.04 -21.28 -34.79
N SER A 436 57.03 -20.61 -35.40
CA SER A 436 58.37 -20.42 -34.82
C SER A 436 58.36 -19.45 -33.63
N VAL A 437 57.42 -18.50 -33.61
CA VAL A 437 57.23 -17.56 -32.52
C VAL A 437 56.32 -18.21 -31.46
N LYS A 438 56.87 -18.50 -30.28
CA LYS A 438 56.14 -19.17 -29.19
C LYS A 438 55.18 -18.21 -28.51
N TRP A 439 54.07 -18.75 -28.05
CA TRP A 439 53.17 -18.05 -27.15
C TRP A 439 53.86 -17.72 -25.83
N LYS A 440 53.65 -16.49 -25.35
CA LYS A 440 54.08 -16.04 -24.01
C LYS A 440 52.92 -16.11 -23.05
N PHE A 441 53.20 -16.45 -21.80
CA PHE A 441 52.22 -16.56 -20.74
C PHE A 441 52.51 -15.53 -19.64
N VAL A 442 51.44 -15.02 -19.05
CA VAL A 442 51.45 -14.22 -17.83
C VAL A 442 50.78 -15.04 -16.76
N GLY A 443 51.56 -15.72 -15.96
CA GLY A 443 51.13 -16.59 -14.91
C GLY A 443 51.68 -16.17 -13.54
N LYS A 444 51.76 -17.13 -12.63
CA LYS A 444 52.30 -16.95 -11.27
C LYS A 444 53.72 -16.46 -11.25
N ASP A 445 54.51 -16.87 -12.22
CA ASP A 445 55.91 -16.46 -12.43
C ASP A 445 56.09 -14.96 -12.63
N LYS A 446 55.05 -14.29 -13.13
CA LYS A 446 55.02 -12.84 -13.34
C LYS A 446 54.14 -12.10 -12.33
N GLY A 447 53.70 -12.75 -11.26
CA GLY A 447 52.84 -12.15 -10.20
C GLY A 447 51.36 -12.27 -10.42
N MET A 448 50.89 -12.90 -11.51
CA MET A 448 49.47 -13.14 -11.73
C MET A 448 49.00 -14.35 -10.93
N LYS A 449 48.27 -14.12 -9.87
CA LYS A 449 47.69 -15.20 -9.06
C LYS A 449 46.34 -15.71 -9.65
N LEU A 450 45.78 -14.98 -10.59
CA LEU A 450 44.56 -15.35 -11.30
C LEU A 450 44.87 -16.52 -12.26
N GLN A 451 44.13 -17.60 -12.12
CA GLN A 451 44.28 -18.76 -12.99
C GLN A 451 43.38 -18.66 -14.24
N SER A 452 42.14 -18.22 -14.05
CA SER A 452 41.17 -18.04 -15.11
C SER A 452 41.08 -16.57 -15.49
N CYS A 453 41.14 -16.27 -16.77
CA CYS A 453 41.01 -14.94 -17.33
C CYS A 453 39.80 -14.96 -18.30
N LEU A 454 38.66 -14.43 -17.86
CA LEU A 454 37.41 -14.50 -18.62
C LEU A 454 37.16 -13.27 -19.49
N THR A 455 37.84 -12.17 -19.19
CA THR A 455 37.74 -10.91 -19.93
C THR A 455 39.08 -10.22 -19.95
N VAL A 456 39.36 -9.46 -21.00
CA VAL A 456 40.62 -8.72 -21.20
C VAL A 456 40.31 -7.34 -21.77
N ALA A 457 40.90 -6.29 -21.22
CA ALA A 457 40.81 -4.93 -21.74
C ALA A 457 42.11 -4.16 -21.53
N GLU A 458 42.34 -3.10 -22.29
CA GLU A 458 43.49 -2.20 -22.15
C GLU A 458 42.99 -0.86 -21.54
N ASP A 459 43.76 -0.32 -20.59
CA ASP A 459 43.45 1.03 -20.08
C ASP A 459 44.18 2.11 -20.92
N LYS A 460 43.93 3.38 -20.58
CA LYS A 460 44.52 4.54 -21.23
C LYS A 460 46.06 4.65 -21.14
N PHE A 461 46.67 3.88 -20.24
CA PHE A 461 48.12 3.85 -20.05
C PHE A 461 48.79 2.64 -20.71
N GLY A 462 48.01 1.76 -21.35
CA GLY A 462 48.49 0.55 -21.98
C GLY A 462 48.66 -0.63 -21.03
N ASN A 463 48.15 -0.60 -19.80
CA ASN A 463 48.06 -1.77 -18.94
C ASN A 463 46.98 -2.71 -19.45
N ILE A 464 47.25 -3.99 -19.40
CA ILE A 464 46.29 -5.04 -19.79
C ILE A 464 45.59 -5.58 -18.54
N TRP A 465 44.31 -5.32 -18.45
CA TRP A 465 43.46 -5.77 -17.37
C TRP A 465 42.79 -7.09 -17.73
N THR A 466 42.67 -7.96 -16.76
CA THR A 466 41.93 -9.22 -16.89
C THR A 466 41.20 -9.53 -15.59
N GLY A 467 40.11 -10.26 -15.68
CA GLY A 467 39.33 -10.58 -14.51
C GLY A 467 38.55 -11.89 -14.58
N ALA A 468 38.24 -12.42 -13.42
CA ALA A 468 37.33 -13.55 -13.20
C ALA A 468 36.84 -13.54 -11.76
N GLY A 469 35.52 -13.62 -11.58
CA GLY A 469 34.82 -14.01 -10.37
C GLY A 469 35.22 -13.34 -9.04
N GLY A 470 35.57 -12.08 -8.98
CA GLY A 470 35.95 -11.38 -7.73
C GLY A 470 37.44 -11.06 -7.64
N GLN A 471 38.14 -11.28 -8.71
CA GLN A 471 39.57 -10.99 -8.80
C GLN A 471 39.83 -10.23 -10.10
N LEU A 472 40.76 -9.28 -10.05
CA LEU A 472 41.33 -8.60 -11.20
C LEU A 472 42.85 -8.81 -11.22
N ALA A 473 43.44 -8.76 -12.40
CA ALA A 473 44.87 -8.66 -12.52
C ALA A 473 45.23 -7.65 -13.60
N VAL A 474 46.27 -6.91 -13.39
CA VAL A 474 46.78 -5.90 -14.31
C VAL A 474 48.20 -6.32 -14.74
N PHE A 475 48.36 -6.58 -16.02
CA PHE A 475 49.66 -6.86 -16.60
C PHE A 475 50.28 -5.61 -17.20
N GLN A 476 51.45 -5.25 -16.73
CA GLN A 476 52.23 -4.14 -17.22
C GLN A 476 53.32 -4.71 -18.16
N GLU A 477 53.10 -4.53 -19.44
CA GLU A 477 53.95 -5.11 -20.47
C GLU A 477 55.39 -4.58 -20.40
N ASP A 478 55.60 -3.30 -20.13
CA ASP A 478 56.88 -2.62 -19.98
C ASP A 478 57.71 -3.16 -18.82
N LYS A 479 57.04 -3.56 -17.73
CA LYS A 479 57.69 -4.17 -16.56
C LYS A 479 57.72 -5.70 -16.62
N ASN A 480 57.00 -6.29 -17.58
CA ASN A 480 56.76 -7.74 -17.69
C ASN A 480 56.25 -8.34 -16.36
N GLN A 481 55.41 -7.60 -15.63
CA GLN A 481 54.89 -7.95 -14.32
C GLN A 481 53.39 -7.81 -14.26
N ALA A 482 52.75 -8.67 -13.51
CA ALA A 482 51.31 -8.58 -13.22
C ALA A 482 51.08 -8.28 -11.74
N ILE A 483 50.05 -7.50 -11.47
CA ILE A 483 49.55 -7.16 -10.14
C ILE A 483 48.17 -7.79 -10.00
N SER A 484 47.98 -8.57 -8.97
CA SER A 484 46.68 -9.21 -8.69
C SER A 484 45.93 -8.45 -7.59
N LEU A 485 44.67 -8.13 -7.84
CA LEU A 485 43.79 -7.35 -6.97
C LEU A 485 42.58 -8.20 -6.53
N TYR A 486 42.26 -8.18 -5.25
CA TYR A 486 41.22 -9.04 -4.66
C TYR A 486 40.14 -8.23 -3.94
N ALA A 487 38.90 -8.52 -4.23
CA ALA A 487 37.77 -7.93 -3.51
C ALA A 487 37.73 -8.34 -2.04
N LYS A 488 38.12 -9.58 -1.71
CA LYS A 488 38.19 -10.07 -0.33
C LYS A 488 39.24 -9.37 0.52
N GLU A 489 40.34 -8.95 -0.09
CA GLU A 489 41.47 -8.24 0.55
C GLU A 489 41.26 -6.72 0.57
N LYS A 490 40.09 -6.25 0.07
CA LYS A 490 39.74 -4.82 -0.08
C LYS A 490 40.67 -4.02 -1.01
N ASP A 491 41.36 -4.68 -1.92
CA ASP A 491 42.13 -4.01 -2.98
C ASP A 491 41.21 -3.34 -3.98
N ILE A 492 40.05 -3.99 -4.23
CA ILE A 492 38.96 -3.51 -5.12
C ILE A 492 37.60 -3.66 -4.46
N PRO A 493 36.65 -2.79 -4.78
CA PRO A 493 35.30 -2.83 -4.15
C PRO A 493 34.38 -3.95 -4.68
N PHE A 494 34.75 -4.66 -5.74
CA PHE A 494 33.89 -5.58 -6.48
C PHE A 494 34.64 -6.76 -7.11
N GLY A 495 33.84 -7.75 -7.58
CA GLY A 495 34.31 -8.76 -8.52
C GLY A 495 33.86 -8.42 -9.93
N SER A 496 34.80 -8.35 -10.90
CA SER A 496 34.44 -8.03 -12.29
C SER A 496 34.32 -9.29 -13.15
N ILE A 497 33.36 -9.24 -14.08
CA ILE A 497 33.14 -10.31 -15.06
C ILE A 497 33.20 -9.74 -16.49
N ALA A 498 32.82 -8.46 -16.63
CA ALA A 498 32.81 -7.76 -17.90
C ALA A 498 33.65 -6.47 -17.81
N MET A 499 34.43 -6.20 -18.82
CA MET A 499 35.26 -5.00 -18.91
C MET A 499 35.27 -4.44 -20.32
N LEU A 500 35.33 -3.13 -20.43
CA LEU A 500 35.45 -2.43 -21.70
C LEU A 500 36.14 -1.08 -21.49
N LYS A 501 37.06 -0.71 -22.38
CA LYS A 501 37.54 0.67 -22.54
C LYS A 501 36.65 1.38 -23.59
N ASP A 502 36.05 2.49 -23.21
CA ASP A 502 35.23 3.28 -24.14
C ASP A 502 36.06 4.18 -25.07
N THR A 503 35.42 4.82 -26.00
CA THR A 503 36.04 5.77 -26.95
C THR A 503 36.56 7.06 -26.29
N TYR A 504 36.27 7.28 -25.01
CA TYR A 504 36.76 8.38 -24.18
C TYR A 504 37.92 7.92 -23.27
N ASP A 505 38.54 6.73 -23.55
CA ASP A 505 39.61 6.11 -22.78
C ASP A 505 39.26 5.78 -21.32
N THR A 506 37.95 5.66 -20.97
CA THR A 506 37.54 5.23 -19.66
C THR A 506 37.37 3.70 -19.61
N LEU A 507 37.98 3.07 -18.63
CA LEU A 507 37.85 1.62 -18.40
C LEU A 507 36.67 1.36 -17.47
N TRP A 508 35.70 0.60 -17.96
CA TRP A 508 34.45 0.23 -17.28
C TRP A 508 34.46 -1.21 -16.79
N PHE A 509 33.79 -1.45 -15.64
CA PHE A 509 33.68 -2.77 -15.03
C PHE A 509 32.22 -3.09 -14.72
N GLY A 510 31.75 -4.18 -15.28
CA GLY A 510 30.50 -4.82 -14.88
C GLY A 510 30.76 -5.83 -13.79
N THR A 511 30.05 -5.72 -12.69
CA THR A 511 30.30 -6.53 -11.51
C THR A 511 29.41 -7.77 -11.41
N SER A 512 29.87 -8.75 -10.66
CA SER A 512 29.08 -9.92 -10.28
C SER A 512 27.86 -9.57 -9.41
N GLN A 513 27.83 -8.36 -8.87
CA GLN A 513 26.74 -7.84 -8.05
C GLN A 513 25.75 -6.95 -8.82
N GLY A 514 25.98 -6.69 -10.12
CA GLY A 514 25.07 -5.87 -10.93
C GLY A 514 25.35 -4.38 -10.89
N GLU A 515 26.47 -3.99 -10.36
CA GLU A 515 26.92 -2.59 -10.28
C GLU A 515 27.85 -2.27 -11.45
N LEU A 516 27.88 -1.02 -11.89
CA LEU A 516 28.81 -0.49 -12.89
C LEU A 516 29.82 0.41 -12.21
N PHE A 517 31.09 0.12 -12.43
CA PHE A 517 32.19 0.93 -11.96
C PHE A 517 33.05 1.42 -13.13
N TYR A 518 33.77 2.50 -12.91
CA TYR A 518 34.82 2.92 -13.79
C TYR A 518 36.13 3.17 -13.03
N TRP A 519 37.26 2.99 -13.70
CA TRP A 519 38.55 3.29 -13.15
C TRP A 519 38.95 4.74 -13.42
N ASN A 520 39.25 5.49 -12.35
CA ASN A 520 39.62 6.89 -12.37
C ASN A 520 41.11 7.05 -11.95
N GLY A 521 41.98 6.08 -12.33
CA GLY A 521 43.40 6.12 -12.02
C GLY A 521 44.09 7.33 -12.64
N LYS A 522 44.89 8.04 -11.84
CA LYS A 522 45.61 9.24 -12.26
C LYS A 522 46.92 8.93 -12.95
N HIS A 523 47.49 7.77 -12.71
CA HIS A 523 48.74 7.24 -13.30
C HIS A 523 48.62 5.73 -13.47
N LYS A 524 49.59 5.14 -14.22
CA LYS A 524 49.53 3.73 -14.60
C LYS A 524 49.60 2.71 -13.46
N ASP A 525 50.01 3.14 -12.27
CA ASP A 525 50.14 2.29 -11.09
C ASP A 525 49.11 2.65 -10.01
N ASP A 526 48.03 3.42 -10.33
CA ASP A 526 47.02 3.84 -9.37
C ASP A 526 45.87 2.82 -9.26
N PHE A 527 46.17 1.73 -8.56
CA PHE A 527 45.20 0.62 -8.36
C PHE A 527 44.54 0.63 -6.97
N ARG A 528 44.50 1.81 -6.33
CA ARG A 528 43.89 1.95 -5.00
C ARG A 528 42.37 1.78 -5.06
N PHE A 529 41.82 1.36 -3.96
CA PHE A 529 40.38 1.14 -3.81
C PHE A 529 39.51 2.36 -4.25
N GLU A 530 39.97 3.56 -3.90
CA GLU A 530 39.29 4.83 -4.20
C GLU A 530 39.36 5.22 -5.69
N SER A 531 40.25 4.58 -6.46
CA SER A 531 40.35 4.80 -7.90
C SER A 531 39.21 4.13 -8.68
N PHE A 532 38.42 3.26 -8.03
CA PHE A 532 37.25 2.62 -8.61
C PHE A 532 35.99 3.32 -8.14
N VAL A 533 35.33 3.98 -9.05
CA VAL A 533 34.16 4.82 -8.76
C VAL A 533 32.89 4.15 -9.26
N ARG A 534 31.90 3.99 -8.39
CA ARG A 534 30.61 3.41 -8.73
C ARG A 534 29.69 4.42 -9.41
N ILE A 535 28.97 3.97 -10.41
CA ILE A 535 27.85 4.72 -11.01
C ILE A 535 26.58 4.44 -10.19
N GLU A 536 26.00 5.50 -9.66
CA GLU A 536 24.78 5.40 -8.87
C GLU A 536 23.54 5.62 -9.72
N HIS A 537 22.76 4.56 -9.87
CA HIS A 537 21.47 4.61 -10.54
C HIS A 537 20.57 3.48 -10.04
N PRO A 538 19.25 3.67 -9.92
CA PRO A 538 18.32 2.64 -9.44
C PRO A 538 18.39 1.30 -10.18
N LEU A 539 18.70 1.32 -11.48
CA LEU A 539 18.83 0.10 -12.30
C LEU A 539 20.20 -0.59 -12.17
N LEU A 540 21.19 0.06 -11.57
CA LEU A 540 22.57 -0.42 -11.39
C LEU A 540 22.87 -0.76 -9.92
N VAL A 541 21.91 -1.37 -9.24
CA VAL A 541 22.02 -1.77 -7.84
C VAL A 541 22.40 -3.23 -7.70
N LYS A 542 22.89 -3.61 -6.52
CA LYS A 542 23.19 -5.00 -6.17
C LYS A 542 22.02 -5.92 -6.45
N GLY A 543 22.29 -7.04 -7.10
CA GLY A 543 21.30 -8.08 -7.37
C GLY A 543 21.64 -8.98 -8.54
N LYS A 544 21.75 -8.44 -9.73
CA LYS A 544 21.91 -9.23 -10.96
C LYS A 544 23.21 -8.87 -11.68
N MET A 545 24.07 -9.85 -11.80
CA MET A 545 25.38 -9.78 -12.44
C MET A 545 25.33 -9.12 -13.82
N ILE A 546 26.25 -8.17 -14.09
CA ILE A 546 26.50 -7.64 -15.43
C ILE A 546 27.49 -8.58 -16.13
N THR A 547 27.04 -9.24 -17.18
CA THR A 547 27.80 -10.29 -17.87
C THR A 547 28.55 -9.80 -19.10
N PHE A 548 28.04 -8.75 -19.76
CA PHE A 548 28.76 -8.09 -20.85
C PHE A 548 28.63 -6.57 -20.78
N ILE A 549 29.65 -5.89 -21.30
CA ILE A 549 29.65 -4.47 -21.61
C ILE A 549 30.09 -4.32 -23.07
N HIS A 550 29.28 -3.60 -23.86
CA HIS A 550 29.58 -3.31 -25.25
C HIS A 550 29.30 -1.85 -25.55
N GLN A 551 30.13 -1.20 -26.37
CA GLN A 551 29.87 0.15 -26.78
C GLN A 551 29.15 0.17 -28.14
N TRP A 552 28.01 0.85 -28.19
CA TRP A 552 27.29 1.18 -29.40
C TRP A 552 27.18 2.71 -29.50
N ASN A 553 27.95 3.33 -30.39
CA ASN A 553 28.07 4.79 -30.46
C ASN A 553 28.32 5.41 -29.05
N ASP A 554 27.50 6.35 -28.64
CA ASP A 554 27.57 7.04 -27.35
C ASP A 554 26.95 6.26 -26.18
N TRP A 555 26.63 5.01 -26.35
CA TRP A 555 25.96 4.18 -25.36
C TRP A 555 26.80 2.96 -24.99
N LEU A 556 26.91 2.71 -23.69
CA LEU A 556 27.31 1.38 -23.20
C LEU A 556 26.07 0.52 -23.09
N VAL A 557 26.08 -0.60 -23.77
CA VAL A 557 25.07 -1.65 -23.63
C VAL A 557 25.56 -2.63 -22.58
N LEU A 558 24.77 -2.76 -21.52
CA LEU A 558 25.07 -3.60 -20.36
C LEU A 558 24.12 -4.77 -20.35
N GLY A 559 24.63 -5.99 -20.48
CA GLY A 559 23.82 -7.19 -20.31
C GLY A 559 23.84 -7.62 -18.85
N ALA A 560 22.70 -7.46 -18.17
CA ALA A 560 22.51 -8.04 -16.84
C ALA A 560 21.71 -9.34 -16.94
N LYS A 561 21.75 -10.17 -15.89
CA LYS A 561 21.14 -11.50 -15.89
C LYS A 561 19.64 -11.51 -16.20
N ASP A 562 18.97 -10.39 -16.07
CA ASP A 562 17.52 -10.25 -16.27
C ASP A 562 17.12 -9.03 -17.07
N LYS A 563 18.10 -8.26 -17.60
CA LYS A 563 17.80 -7.01 -18.30
C LYS A 563 18.98 -6.56 -19.18
N VAL A 564 18.67 -5.79 -20.21
CA VAL A 564 19.66 -5.05 -21.00
C VAL A 564 19.48 -3.56 -20.73
N LEU A 565 20.57 -2.91 -20.36
CA LEU A 565 20.61 -1.49 -20.02
C LEU A 565 21.47 -0.73 -21.03
N LEU A 566 21.14 0.53 -21.26
CA LEU A 566 21.93 1.46 -22.07
C LEU A 566 22.32 2.64 -21.20
N PHE A 567 23.60 2.78 -20.96
CA PHE A 567 24.16 3.92 -20.24
C PHE A 567 24.78 4.91 -21.21
N ASN A 568 24.35 6.17 -21.18
CA ASN A 568 24.85 7.20 -22.10
C ASN A 568 26.18 7.77 -21.62
N ILE A 569 27.27 7.38 -22.28
CA ILE A 569 28.62 7.82 -21.92
C ILE A 569 28.90 9.26 -22.34
N ALA A 570 28.37 9.73 -23.46
CA ALA A 570 28.59 11.10 -23.91
C ALA A 570 28.00 12.12 -22.90
N THR A 571 26.77 11.90 -22.44
CA THR A 571 26.16 12.75 -21.42
C THR A 571 26.93 12.67 -20.10
N TRP A 572 27.39 11.47 -19.72
CA TRP A 572 28.16 11.29 -18.50
C TRP A 572 29.53 11.95 -18.56
N HIS A 573 30.25 11.86 -19.67
CA HIS A 573 31.54 12.52 -19.83
C HIS A 573 31.39 14.04 -19.83
N LYS A 574 30.37 14.57 -20.50
CA LYS A 574 30.09 16.00 -20.59
C LYS A 574 29.64 16.62 -19.26
N ASP A 575 28.60 16.08 -18.67
CA ASP A 575 27.85 16.71 -17.58
C ASP A 575 27.86 15.92 -16.26
N ARG A 576 28.50 14.76 -16.21
CA ARG A 576 28.44 13.77 -15.11
C ARG A 576 27.02 13.33 -14.79
N LYS A 577 26.07 13.54 -15.70
CA LYS A 577 24.68 13.12 -15.55
C LYS A 577 24.56 11.64 -15.92
N VAL A 578 24.03 10.85 -15.00
CA VAL A 578 23.76 9.44 -15.21
C VAL A 578 22.44 9.28 -15.93
N LEU A 579 22.46 8.75 -17.14
CA LEU A 579 21.30 8.45 -17.95
C LEU A 579 21.33 6.98 -18.33
N VAL A 580 20.37 6.20 -17.80
CA VAL A 580 20.29 4.75 -18.03
C VAL A 580 18.91 4.38 -18.56
N ARG A 581 18.85 4.03 -19.84
CA ARG A 581 17.65 3.45 -20.46
C ARG A 581 17.69 1.92 -20.34
N TYR A 582 16.59 1.28 -20.57
CA TYR A 582 16.48 -0.18 -20.49
C TYR A 582 15.59 -0.74 -21.59
N LEU A 583 15.96 -1.90 -22.09
CA LEU A 583 15.11 -2.70 -22.95
C LEU A 583 14.04 -3.35 -22.08
N ASN A 584 12.77 -3.12 -22.44
CA ASN A 584 11.68 -3.58 -21.63
C ASN A 584 11.55 -5.11 -21.69
N PRO A 585 11.23 -5.79 -20.60
CA PRO A 585 11.02 -7.24 -20.62
C PRO A 585 9.87 -7.73 -21.50
N MET A 586 8.96 -6.86 -21.90
CA MET A 586 7.99 -7.19 -22.95
C MET A 586 8.62 -7.19 -24.34
N GLU A 587 9.64 -6.34 -24.54
CA GLU A 587 10.37 -6.28 -25.82
C GLU A 587 11.32 -7.46 -25.95
N CYS A 588 11.92 -7.86 -24.83
CA CYS A 588 12.86 -8.98 -24.80
C CYS A 588 12.79 -9.69 -23.47
N LYS A 589 12.33 -10.95 -23.48
CA LYS A 589 12.32 -11.79 -22.27
C LYS A 589 13.73 -12.34 -22.04
N ILE A 590 14.49 -11.66 -21.21
CA ILE A 590 15.84 -12.07 -20.83
C ILE A 590 15.75 -12.95 -19.60
N GLU A 591 15.93 -14.25 -19.76
CA GLU A 591 15.99 -15.19 -18.63
C GLU A 591 17.39 -15.34 -18.07
N SER A 592 18.40 -15.30 -18.94
CA SER A 592 19.81 -15.27 -18.54
C SER A 592 20.68 -14.76 -19.69
N VAL A 593 21.40 -13.67 -19.47
CA VAL A 593 22.45 -13.23 -20.39
C VAL A 593 23.75 -13.96 -20.01
N THR A 594 24.49 -14.42 -21.00
CA THR A 594 25.52 -15.42 -20.78
C THR A 594 26.88 -14.82 -20.43
N GLU A 595 27.56 -14.14 -21.34
CA GLU A 595 28.96 -13.79 -21.15
C GLU A 595 29.37 -12.55 -21.95
N GLN A 596 30.59 -12.04 -21.70
CA GLN A 596 31.14 -10.87 -22.38
C GLN A 596 31.18 -11.02 -23.92
N ASN A 597 31.39 -12.24 -24.41
CA ASN A 597 31.50 -12.53 -25.85
C ASN A 597 30.16 -12.69 -26.58
N THR A 598 29.05 -12.44 -25.92
CA THR A 598 27.72 -12.67 -26.46
C THR A 598 27.04 -11.42 -27.01
N VAL A 599 27.83 -10.40 -27.37
CA VAL A 599 27.34 -9.14 -27.90
C VAL A 599 28.27 -8.61 -29.00
N LEU A 600 27.68 -8.08 -30.07
CA LEU A 600 28.40 -7.36 -31.11
C LEU A 600 27.51 -6.33 -31.81
N THR A 601 28.12 -5.35 -32.46
CA THR A 601 27.46 -4.48 -33.44
C THR A 601 27.72 -4.97 -34.84
N ASP A 602 26.67 -5.24 -35.60
CA ASP A 602 26.77 -5.62 -37.01
C ASP A 602 27.25 -4.39 -37.81
N PHE A 603 28.41 -4.48 -38.42
CA PHE A 603 28.98 -3.34 -39.16
C PHE A 603 28.21 -3.00 -40.45
N ARG A 604 27.34 -3.92 -40.96
CA ARG A 604 26.56 -3.71 -42.17
C ARG A 604 25.37 -2.78 -41.97
N ASP A 605 24.65 -2.98 -40.85
CA ASP A 605 23.40 -2.26 -40.57
C ASP A 605 23.37 -1.57 -39.22
N GLN A 606 24.47 -1.61 -38.48
CA GLN A 606 24.62 -1.04 -37.13
C GLN A 606 23.66 -1.63 -36.08
N SER A 607 22.97 -2.72 -36.40
CA SER A 607 22.14 -3.42 -35.42
C SER A 607 23.02 -4.09 -34.34
N LEU A 608 22.48 -4.17 -33.12
CA LEU A 608 23.14 -4.88 -32.03
C LEU A 608 22.66 -6.33 -32.03
N TRP A 609 23.62 -7.25 -32.07
CA TRP A 609 23.36 -8.66 -31.83
C TRP A 609 23.79 -9.02 -30.41
N PHE A 610 22.93 -9.69 -29.67
CA PHE A 610 23.26 -10.22 -28.34
C PHE A 610 22.55 -11.55 -28.10
N ALA A 611 23.10 -12.35 -27.22
CA ALA A 611 22.53 -13.64 -26.88
C ALA A 611 22.14 -13.75 -25.41
N THR A 612 21.08 -14.49 -25.18
CA THR A 612 20.78 -15.13 -23.91
C THR A 612 21.23 -16.59 -23.99
N SER A 613 21.06 -17.36 -22.91
CA SER A 613 21.46 -18.78 -22.91
C SER A 613 20.85 -19.61 -24.05
N ASP A 614 19.64 -19.27 -24.48
CA ASP A 614 18.85 -20.07 -25.40
C ASP A 614 18.43 -19.35 -26.68
N MET A 615 18.67 -18.06 -26.77
CA MET A 615 18.15 -17.20 -27.83
C MET A 615 19.19 -16.19 -28.31
N LEU A 616 19.20 -15.93 -29.61
CA LEU A 616 19.95 -14.85 -30.23
C LEU A 616 18.99 -13.71 -30.62
N TYR A 617 19.36 -12.49 -30.30
CA TYR A 617 18.60 -11.29 -30.61
C TYR A 617 19.36 -10.37 -31.55
N GLN A 618 18.64 -9.77 -32.49
CA GLN A 618 19.11 -8.64 -33.28
C GLN A 618 18.24 -7.44 -32.96
N TRP A 619 18.87 -6.37 -32.48
CA TRP A 619 18.17 -5.17 -32.01
C TRP A 619 18.57 -3.95 -32.83
N ASP A 620 17.61 -3.34 -33.47
CA ASP A 620 17.73 -2.03 -34.12
C ASP A 620 17.66 -0.94 -33.05
N ILE A 621 18.79 -0.67 -32.41
CA ILE A 621 18.89 0.33 -31.32
C ILE A 621 18.54 1.71 -31.84
N GLU A 622 18.97 2.07 -33.05
CA GLU A 622 18.74 3.40 -33.61
C GLU A 622 17.24 3.68 -33.75
N LYS A 623 16.50 2.73 -34.31
CA LYS A 623 15.06 2.81 -34.41
C LYS A 623 14.39 2.87 -33.05
N TRP A 624 14.85 2.05 -32.10
CA TRP A 624 14.32 2.02 -30.75
C TRP A 624 14.57 3.33 -29.99
N LEU A 625 15.76 3.95 -30.13
CA LEU A 625 16.08 5.23 -29.49
C LEU A 625 15.22 6.39 -30.00
N LYS A 626 14.74 6.31 -31.25
CA LYS A 626 13.85 7.30 -31.89
C LYS A 626 12.39 7.18 -31.43
N LEU A 627 12.02 6.10 -30.74
CA LEU A 627 10.66 5.96 -30.21
C LEU A 627 10.36 7.05 -29.18
N PRO A 628 9.14 7.59 -29.17
CA PRO A 628 8.73 8.54 -28.16
C PRO A 628 8.81 7.91 -26.76
N THR A 629 9.25 8.66 -25.79
CA THR A 629 9.31 8.24 -24.40
C THR A 629 8.16 8.88 -23.61
N PHE A 630 7.49 8.09 -22.80
CA PHE A 630 6.38 8.54 -21.97
C PHE A 630 6.71 8.41 -20.50
N HIS A 631 6.47 9.46 -19.75
CA HIS A 631 6.51 9.45 -18.30
C HIS A 631 5.23 8.84 -17.76
N VAL A 632 5.37 8.01 -16.76
CA VAL A 632 4.25 7.37 -16.07
C VAL A 632 4.30 7.72 -14.60
N THR A 633 3.14 7.85 -14.00
CA THR A 633 2.99 8.01 -12.55
C THR A 633 2.45 6.73 -11.95
N PRO A 634 2.97 6.30 -10.80
CA PRO A 634 2.44 5.11 -10.15
C PRO A 634 1.06 5.41 -9.55
N ARG A 635 0.16 4.45 -9.70
CA ARG A 635 -1.11 4.37 -8.99
C ARG A 635 -0.97 3.26 -7.95
N VAL A 636 -1.15 3.62 -6.71
CA VAL A 636 -0.97 2.70 -5.59
C VAL A 636 -2.31 2.43 -4.94
N GLN A 637 -2.70 1.18 -4.91
CA GLN A 637 -3.98 0.73 -4.38
C GLN A 637 -3.76 -0.20 -3.20
N LEU A 638 -4.47 0.03 -2.12
CA LEU A 638 -4.49 -0.83 -0.95
C LEU A 638 -5.77 -1.67 -0.98
N TYR A 639 -5.58 -2.98 -0.89
CA TYR A 639 -6.64 -3.97 -0.86
C TYR A 639 -6.83 -4.49 0.57
N GLU A 640 -8.04 -4.34 1.06
CA GLU A 640 -8.47 -4.81 2.36
C GLU A 640 -9.72 -5.69 2.21
N GLY A 641 -9.51 -6.99 1.99
CA GLY A 641 -10.60 -7.87 1.57
C GLY A 641 -11.17 -7.45 0.22
N GLU A 642 -12.46 -7.13 0.17
CA GLU A 642 -13.13 -6.64 -1.05
C GLU A 642 -13.01 -5.12 -1.25
N SER A 643 -12.52 -4.38 -0.26
CA SER A 643 -12.39 -2.92 -0.37
C SER A 643 -11.07 -2.53 -1.02
N VAL A 644 -11.12 -1.56 -1.94
CA VAL A 644 -9.96 -1.01 -2.63
C VAL A 644 -9.87 0.48 -2.34
N ILE A 645 -8.72 0.94 -1.88
CA ILE A 645 -8.46 2.32 -1.52
C ILE A 645 -7.27 2.84 -2.34
N ASP A 646 -7.47 3.90 -3.12
CA ASP A 646 -6.37 4.57 -3.81
C ASP A 646 -5.57 5.41 -2.80
N LEU A 647 -4.26 5.15 -2.72
CA LEU A 647 -3.34 5.93 -1.91
C LEU A 647 -2.98 7.24 -2.62
N LYS A 648 -2.90 8.31 -1.86
CA LYS A 648 -2.49 9.63 -2.34
C LYS A 648 -1.16 10.04 -1.71
N THR A 649 -0.41 10.86 -2.43
CA THR A 649 0.91 11.34 -1.97
C THR A 649 0.81 12.45 -0.93
N ASP A 650 -0.28 13.20 -0.92
CA ASP A 650 -0.53 14.39 -0.09
C ASP A 650 -1.42 14.11 1.11
N GLU A 651 -1.99 12.92 1.21
CA GLU A 651 -2.91 12.55 2.28
C GLU A 651 -2.50 11.23 2.95
N ALA A 652 -2.33 11.24 4.26
CA ALA A 652 -1.99 10.03 5.01
C ALA A 652 -3.22 9.12 5.18
N LEU A 653 -3.18 7.93 4.62
CA LEU A 653 -4.20 6.91 4.85
C LEU A 653 -4.13 6.43 6.30
N LYS A 654 -5.24 6.51 7.02
CA LYS A 654 -5.35 6.00 8.40
C LYS A 654 -5.97 4.61 8.40
N ILE A 655 -5.19 3.63 8.86
CA ILE A 655 -5.61 2.24 8.97
C ILE A 655 -5.89 1.91 10.44
N SER A 656 -7.01 1.20 10.69
CA SER A 656 -7.37 0.72 12.02
C SER A 656 -6.34 -0.30 12.53
N PRO A 657 -6.02 -0.31 13.82
CA PRO A 657 -5.08 -1.27 14.39
C PRO A 657 -5.58 -2.72 14.40
N SER A 658 -6.86 -2.95 14.15
CA SER A 658 -7.44 -4.29 13.95
C SER A 658 -7.21 -4.85 12.56
N LYS A 659 -6.77 -4.00 11.61
CA LYS A 659 -6.62 -4.30 10.19
C LYS A 659 -5.17 -4.07 9.76
N THR A 660 -4.27 -4.85 10.32
CA THR A 660 -2.81 -4.73 10.10
C THR A 660 -2.27 -5.59 8.98
N SER A 661 -3.17 -6.33 8.31
CA SER A 661 -2.85 -7.17 7.16
C SER A 661 -3.59 -6.64 5.93
N PHE A 662 -2.84 -6.22 4.92
CA PHE A 662 -3.36 -5.68 3.67
C PHE A 662 -2.37 -5.92 2.53
N GLU A 663 -2.89 -5.89 1.32
CA GLU A 663 -2.09 -5.96 0.10
C GLU A 663 -2.00 -4.57 -0.54
N ILE A 664 -0.81 -4.19 -0.96
CA ILE A 664 -0.62 -3.00 -1.79
C ILE A 664 -0.25 -3.45 -3.19
N GLN A 665 -1.04 -3.03 -4.15
CA GLN A 665 -0.78 -3.20 -5.56
C GLN A 665 -0.31 -1.88 -6.16
N VAL A 666 0.82 -1.92 -6.87
CA VAL A 666 1.35 -0.77 -7.60
C VAL A 666 1.10 -0.99 -9.07
N THR A 667 0.34 -0.09 -9.65
CA THR A 667 0.09 0.00 -11.10
C THR A 667 0.58 1.35 -11.61
N TYR A 668 0.56 1.56 -12.90
CA TYR A 668 0.88 2.86 -13.51
C TYR A 668 0.04 3.03 -14.76
N GLN A 669 -0.20 4.27 -15.12
CA GLN A 669 -0.83 4.63 -16.38
C GLN A 669 0.20 5.23 -17.33
N GLY A 670 0.22 4.76 -18.55
CA GLY A 670 1.13 5.25 -19.59
C GLY A 670 0.63 4.94 -20.97
N LYS A 671 0.81 5.90 -21.89
CA LYS A 671 0.33 5.80 -23.27
C LYS A 671 0.87 4.59 -24.03
N ASP A 672 2.03 4.11 -23.68
CA ASP A 672 2.66 2.96 -24.33
C ASP A 672 2.27 1.60 -23.70
N ASN A 673 1.61 1.60 -22.58
CA ASN A 673 1.24 0.42 -21.80
C ASN A 673 2.40 -0.57 -21.59
N MET A 674 3.62 -0.04 -21.48
CA MET A 674 4.84 -0.83 -21.28
C MET A 674 5.16 -0.93 -19.80
N PRO A 675 5.53 -2.11 -19.28
CA PRO A 675 5.94 -2.26 -17.89
C PRO A 675 7.12 -1.34 -17.58
N ARG A 676 7.20 -0.90 -16.33
CA ARG A 676 8.30 -0.10 -15.80
C ARG A 676 9.03 -0.86 -14.71
N TYR A 677 10.35 -0.72 -14.68
CA TYR A 677 11.10 -1.13 -13.51
C TYR A 677 10.77 -0.22 -12.35
N MET A 678 10.38 -0.81 -11.25
CA MET A 678 10.04 -0.09 -10.02
C MET A 678 10.62 -0.80 -8.80
N ARG A 679 10.84 -0.02 -7.77
CA ARG A 679 11.18 -0.50 -6.45
C ARG A 679 10.23 0.13 -5.45
N SER A 680 9.57 -0.70 -4.68
CA SER A 680 8.65 -0.22 -3.66
C SER A 680 9.00 -0.86 -2.34
N HIS A 681 8.92 -0.08 -1.28
CA HIS A 681 9.15 -0.56 0.07
C HIS A 681 8.34 0.25 1.07
N LEU A 682 7.96 -0.40 2.15
CA LEU A 682 7.30 0.25 3.27
C LEU A 682 8.35 0.53 4.34
N VAL A 683 8.54 1.80 4.66
CA VAL A 683 9.52 2.25 5.65
C VAL A 683 8.78 2.86 6.82
N LYS A 684 9.13 2.47 8.03
CA LYS A 684 8.66 3.17 9.21
C LYS A 684 9.39 4.50 9.32
N LYS A 685 8.67 5.57 9.61
CA LYS A 685 9.25 6.92 9.71
C LYS A 685 10.43 6.93 10.69
N GLY A 686 11.60 7.30 10.19
CA GLY A 686 12.87 7.31 10.95
C GLY A 686 13.76 6.07 10.76
N GLU A 687 13.31 5.08 9.98
CA GLU A 687 14.14 3.93 9.63
C GLU A 687 14.71 4.09 8.21
N THR A 688 15.90 3.57 7.97
CA THR A 688 16.47 3.54 6.63
C THR A 688 15.93 2.33 5.86
N PRO A 689 15.51 2.50 4.61
CA PRO A 689 14.98 1.40 3.83
C PRO A 689 16.05 0.35 3.55
N LYS A 690 15.71 -0.92 3.68
CA LYS A 690 16.53 -2.01 3.12
C LYS A 690 16.41 -1.91 1.60
N ILE A 691 17.56 -1.86 0.92
CA ILE A 691 17.61 -1.81 -0.54
C ILE A 691 17.21 -3.18 -1.06
N GLU A 692 16.03 -3.26 -1.65
CA GLU A 692 15.55 -4.43 -2.38
C GLU A 692 15.81 -4.27 -3.88
N ASP A 693 15.83 -5.39 -4.60
CA ASP A 693 15.97 -5.39 -6.06
C ASP A 693 14.82 -4.68 -6.75
N ILE A 694 15.13 -4.01 -7.87
CA ILE A 694 14.14 -3.44 -8.76
C ILE A 694 13.40 -4.57 -9.49
N ALA A 695 12.08 -4.53 -9.47
CA ALA A 695 11.20 -5.46 -10.14
C ALA A 695 10.25 -4.74 -11.08
N ILE A 696 9.58 -5.48 -11.99
CA ILE A 696 8.66 -4.88 -12.97
C ILE A 696 7.30 -4.61 -12.37
N GLN A 697 6.81 -5.43 -11.53
CA GLN A 697 5.55 -5.25 -10.80
C GLN A 697 5.52 -6.22 -9.65
N LYS A 698 5.05 -5.79 -8.52
CA LYS A 698 4.90 -6.67 -7.38
C LYS A 698 3.70 -6.25 -6.55
N ASN A 699 2.94 -7.25 -6.14
CA ASN A 699 1.99 -7.10 -5.06
C ASN A 699 2.75 -7.26 -3.75
N TYR A 700 2.48 -6.36 -2.82
CA TYR A 700 3.14 -6.32 -1.53
C TYR A 700 2.15 -6.71 -0.44
N ASN A 701 2.36 -7.85 0.18
CA ASN A 701 1.53 -8.33 1.27
C ASN A 701 2.19 -7.97 2.60
N PHE A 702 1.50 -7.17 3.39
CA PHE A 702 1.93 -6.79 4.72
C PHE A 702 1.06 -7.47 5.76
N GLN A 703 1.69 -8.01 6.80
CA GLN A 703 1.01 -8.70 7.88
C GLN A 703 1.54 -8.23 9.22
N ASN A 704 0.64 -8.06 10.18
CA ASN A 704 0.96 -7.76 11.57
C ASN A 704 1.85 -6.51 11.77
N LEU A 705 1.58 -5.45 11.00
CA LEU A 705 2.31 -4.21 11.14
C LEU A 705 2.02 -3.55 12.50
N SER A 706 3.06 -3.08 13.17
CA SER A 706 2.92 -2.37 14.42
C SER A 706 2.29 -0.98 14.20
N PRO A 707 1.54 -0.45 15.18
CA PRO A 707 1.08 0.93 15.10
C PRO A 707 2.21 1.93 14.92
N GLY A 708 2.03 2.87 14.01
CA GLY A 708 3.06 3.86 13.69
C GLY A 708 2.79 4.60 12.38
N GLN A 709 3.69 5.50 12.06
CA GLN A 709 3.70 6.19 10.78
C GLN A 709 4.65 5.45 9.83
N TYR A 710 4.14 5.11 8.67
CA TYR A 710 4.86 4.45 7.59
C TYR A 710 4.81 5.31 6.33
N ILE A 711 5.80 5.16 5.49
CA ILE A 711 5.83 5.74 4.15
C ILE A 711 6.03 4.58 3.18
N PHE A 712 5.06 4.38 2.30
CA PHE A 712 5.23 3.47 1.18
C PHE A 712 5.86 4.26 0.04
N GLN A 713 7.14 4.00 -0.23
CA GLN A 713 7.89 4.66 -1.29
C GLN A 713 7.84 3.82 -2.56
N VAL A 714 7.57 4.46 -3.68
CA VAL A 714 7.62 3.87 -5.01
C VAL A 714 8.62 4.65 -5.85
N LEU A 715 9.73 4.02 -6.18
CA LEU A 715 10.66 4.50 -7.18
C LEU A 715 10.28 3.88 -8.51
N ILE A 716 10.09 4.68 -9.55
CA ILE A 716 9.75 4.23 -10.89
C ILE A 716 10.77 4.75 -11.90
N CYS A 717 11.31 3.85 -12.73
CA CYS A 717 12.25 4.20 -13.79
C CYS A 717 11.49 4.49 -15.07
N GLN A 718 11.72 5.66 -15.65
CA GLN A 718 11.08 6.11 -16.89
C GLN A 718 11.85 5.59 -18.11
N GLN A 719 11.20 5.57 -19.27
CA GLN A 719 11.83 5.10 -20.51
C GLN A 719 12.94 6.02 -21.04
N ASP A 720 12.88 7.29 -20.71
CA ASP A 720 13.92 8.26 -21.07
C ASP A 720 15.19 8.13 -20.24
N GLY A 721 15.19 7.27 -19.25
CA GLY A 721 16.31 7.04 -18.32
C GLY A 721 16.27 7.90 -17.06
N SER A 722 15.26 8.72 -16.88
CA SER A 722 14.99 9.38 -15.61
C SER A 722 14.29 8.43 -14.62
N TYR A 723 14.22 8.81 -13.37
CA TYR A 723 13.42 8.12 -12.37
C TYR A 723 12.75 9.11 -11.43
N SER A 724 11.63 8.72 -10.88
CA SER A 724 10.90 9.50 -9.89
C SER A 724 10.61 8.66 -8.65
N VAL A 725 10.58 9.33 -7.50
CA VAL A 725 10.21 8.73 -6.21
C VAL A 725 8.90 9.33 -5.75
N HIS A 726 7.94 8.48 -5.45
CA HIS A 726 6.63 8.87 -4.94
C HIS A 726 6.44 8.29 -3.55
N GLU A 727 5.96 9.11 -2.62
CA GLU A 727 5.78 8.74 -1.22
C GLU A 727 4.30 8.74 -0.87
N TYR A 728 3.84 7.63 -0.31
CA TYR A 728 2.46 7.45 0.11
C TYR A 728 2.43 7.23 1.63
N PRO A 729 2.03 8.24 2.39
CA PRO A 729 2.02 8.14 3.84
C PRO A 729 0.87 7.26 4.34
N ILE A 730 1.20 6.30 5.22
CA ILE A 730 0.25 5.37 5.83
C ILE A 730 0.42 5.46 7.34
N THR A 731 -0.67 5.67 8.05
CA THR A 731 -0.67 5.70 9.51
C THR A 731 -1.50 4.57 10.08
N ILE A 732 -0.86 3.61 10.74
CA ILE A 732 -1.56 2.59 11.51
C ILE A 732 -1.83 3.17 12.88
N THR A 733 -3.10 3.34 13.21
CA THR A 733 -3.51 3.92 14.49
C THR A 733 -3.23 2.95 15.64
N LYS A 734 -3.02 3.50 16.82
CA LYS A 734 -2.88 2.68 18.03
C LYS A 734 -4.25 2.19 18.50
N PHE A 735 -4.31 0.99 19.06
CA PHE A 735 -5.49 0.57 19.81
C PHE A 735 -5.78 1.56 20.94
N ILE A 736 -7.03 1.67 21.30
CA ILE A 736 -7.47 2.57 22.39
C ILE A 736 -6.64 2.32 23.66
N TRP A 737 -6.36 1.06 23.97
CA TRP A 737 -5.54 0.69 25.14
C TRP A 737 -4.04 0.93 25.00
N GLN A 738 -3.54 1.24 23.81
CA GLN A 738 -2.15 1.63 23.57
C GLN A 738 -1.95 3.15 23.63
N GLN A 739 -3.01 3.89 23.80
CA GLN A 739 -2.97 5.32 23.92
C GLN A 739 -2.75 5.71 25.40
N TRP A 740 -1.84 6.68 25.65
CA TRP A 740 -1.50 7.13 27.01
C TRP A 740 -2.72 7.61 27.77
N TRP A 741 -3.68 8.31 27.13
CA TRP A 741 -4.90 8.81 27.76
C TRP A 741 -5.84 7.69 28.22
N PHE A 742 -5.84 6.54 27.54
CA PHE A 742 -6.64 5.37 27.96
C PHE A 742 -6.16 4.86 29.33
N TRP A 743 -4.87 4.71 29.50
CA TRP A 743 -4.29 4.32 30.79
C TRP A 743 -4.47 5.40 31.85
N PHE A 744 -4.40 6.66 31.43
CA PHE A 744 -4.71 7.80 32.30
C PHE A 744 -6.17 7.74 32.77
N LEU A 745 -7.15 7.51 31.88
CA LEU A 745 -8.55 7.35 32.27
C LEU A 745 -8.78 6.08 33.10
N LEU A 746 -8.11 4.99 32.73
CA LEU A 746 -8.20 3.74 33.47
C LEU A 746 -7.61 3.85 34.90
N LEU A 747 -6.57 4.63 35.09
CA LEU A 747 -6.01 4.98 36.40
C LEU A 747 -6.83 6.05 37.09
N LEU A 748 -7.36 7.02 36.39
CA LEU A 748 -8.19 8.09 36.95
C LEU A 748 -9.47 7.53 37.58
N PHE A 749 -10.11 6.55 36.91
CA PHE A 749 -11.35 5.97 37.40
C PHE A 749 -11.20 5.26 38.75
N PRO A 750 -10.26 4.32 38.95
CA PRO A 750 -10.02 3.73 40.28
C PRO A 750 -9.51 4.77 41.28
N THR A 751 -8.70 5.75 40.84
CA THR A 751 -8.24 6.84 41.70
C THR A 751 -9.41 7.66 42.22
N LEU A 752 -10.36 8.01 41.36
CA LEU A 752 -11.59 8.71 41.78
C LEU A 752 -12.44 7.86 42.72
N ILE A 753 -12.52 6.52 42.47
CA ILE A 753 -13.19 5.58 43.38
C ILE A 753 -12.48 5.56 44.72
N VAL A 754 -11.15 5.44 44.74
CA VAL A 754 -10.34 5.47 45.95
C VAL A 754 -10.52 6.79 46.70
N ILE A 755 -10.45 7.94 46.00
CA ILE A 755 -10.71 9.23 46.61
C ILE A 755 -12.13 9.30 47.18
N LYS A 756 -13.11 8.80 46.46
CA LYS A 756 -14.49 8.71 46.95
C LYS A 756 -14.59 7.81 48.18
N GLN A 757 -13.96 6.61 48.15
CA GLN A 757 -13.91 5.74 49.31
C GLN A 757 -13.21 6.36 50.49
N VAL A 758 -12.03 6.97 50.25
CA VAL A 758 -11.32 7.67 51.35
C VAL A 758 -12.15 8.82 51.93
N ARG A 759 -12.86 9.57 51.09
CA ARG A 759 -13.80 10.60 51.56
C ARG A 759 -14.98 10.00 52.33
N ILE A 760 -15.52 8.90 51.86
CA ILE A 760 -16.60 8.17 52.56
C ILE A 760 -16.04 7.67 53.90
N GLN A 761 -14.89 7.04 53.89
CA GLN A 761 -14.25 6.51 55.10
C GLN A 761 -13.91 7.63 56.10
N GLN A 762 -13.39 8.73 55.63
CA GLN A 762 -13.18 9.91 56.45
C GLN A 762 -14.46 10.49 57.03
N ARG A 763 -15.52 10.50 56.28
CA ARG A 763 -16.87 10.88 56.76
C ARG A 763 -17.39 9.87 57.82
N MET A 764 -17.23 8.60 57.54
CA MET A 764 -17.58 7.53 58.47
C MET A 764 -16.78 7.64 59.81
N GLU A 765 -15.47 7.85 59.68
CA GLU A 765 -14.61 8.07 60.87
C GLU A 765 -14.98 9.34 61.67
N ARG A 766 -15.34 10.43 60.99
CA ARG A 766 -15.84 11.64 61.68
C ARG A 766 -17.17 11.37 62.34
N GLN A 767 -18.10 10.74 61.66
CA GLN A 767 -19.39 10.34 62.26
C GLN A 767 -19.21 9.35 63.41
N GLN A 768 -18.26 8.44 63.29
CA GLN A 768 -17.97 7.48 64.37
C GLN A 768 -17.31 8.13 65.58
N LYS A 769 -16.43 9.15 65.33
CA LYS A 769 -15.85 9.99 66.41
C LYS A 769 -16.95 10.83 67.07
N GLU A 770 -17.88 11.40 66.32
CA GLU A 770 -18.99 12.17 66.84
C GLU A 770 -19.94 11.26 67.63
N ILE A 771 -20.28 10.04 67.13
CA ILE A 771 -21.04 9.07 67.86
C ILE A 771 -20.29 8.56 69.10
N THR A 772 -18.97 8.38 69.01
CA THR A 772 -18.14 7.95 70.16
C THR A 772 -18.04 9.08 71.22
N GLN A 773 -17.97 10.35 70.77
CA GLN A 773 -18.08 11.49 71.69
C GLN A 773 -19.46 11.57 72.35
N LEU A 774 -20.50 11.37 71.59
CA LEU A 774 -21.87 11.31 72.13
C LEU A 774 -22.05 10.11 73.05
N ASN A 775 -21.52 8.98 72.74
CA ASN A 775 -21.51 7.78 73.60
C ASN A 775 -20.60 7.99 74.83
N MET A 776 -19.47 8.72 74.72
CA MET A 776 -18.62 9.07 75.86
C MET A 776 -19.30 10.11 76.79
N LEU A 777 -20.05 11.05 76.19
CA LEU A 777 -20.87 11.97 76.92
C LEU A 777 -22.06 11.24 77.65
N SER A 778 -22.55 10.25 77.04
CA SER A 778 -23.58 9.30 77.58
C SER A 778 -22.98 8.37 78.64
N LEU A 779 -21.78 7.80 78.35
CA LEU A 779 -21.02 6.94 79.27
C LEU A 779 -20.46 7.69 80.51
N GLY A 780 -20.10 8.99 80.36
CA GLY A 780 -19.76 9.83 81.50
C GLY A 780 -20.90 10.02 82.50
N LYS A 781 -22.13 9.73 82.06
CA LYS A 781 -23.34 9.66 82.90
C LYS A 781 -23.66 8.26 83.43
N GLN A 782 -22.89 7.25 83.11
CA GLN A 782 -23.02 5.92 83.67
C GLN A 782 -22.29 5.80 85.04
N PHE A 783 -22.46 6.79 85.90
CA PHE A 783 -22.29 6.51 87.28
C PHE A 783 -23.37 5.56 87.79
N ARG A 784 -23.07 4.32 87.62
CA ARG A 784 -23.82 3.15 88.17
C ARG A 784 -25.15 3.58 88.82
N PRO A 785 -26.17 3.93 88.01
CA PRO A 785 -27.43 4.44 88.48
C PRO A 785 -28.09 3.43 89.44
N HIS A 786 -27.87 2.13 89.22
CA HIS A 786 -28.33 1.05 90.06
C HIS A 786 -27.65 1.07 91.42
N PHE A 787 -26.36 1.34 91.48
CA PHE A 787 -25.67 1.44 92.74
C PHE A 787 -26.13 2.72 93.49
N MET A 788 -26.28 3.78 92.82
CA MET A 788 -26.75 5.09 93.44
C MET A 788 -28.19 4.88 93.92
N LEU A 789 -29.08 4.19 93.11
CA LEU A 789 -30.47 3.87 93.51
C LEU A 789 -30.49 3.02 94.85
N ASN A 790 -29.59 1.99 94.87
CA ASN A 790 -29.53 1.12 96.04
C ASN A 790 -29.00 1.93 97.25
N VAL A 791 -28.05 2.81 97.13
CA VAL A 791 -27.52 3.66 98.21
C VAL A 791 -28.62 4.64 98.63
N LEU A 792 -29.32 5.27 97.76
CA LEU A 792 -30.41 6.19 98.03
C LEU A 792 -31.60 5.54 98.73
N ASN A 793 -31.98 4.35 98.30
CA ASN A 793 -33.05 3.54 98.88
C ASN A 793 -32.61 3.13 100.33
N SER A 794 -31.36 2.77 100.51
CA SER A 794 -30.82 2.42 101.84
C SER A 794 -30.77 3.63 102.77
N LEU A 795 -30.39 4.83 102.21
CA LEU A 795 -30.42 6.06 102.97
C LEU A 795 -31.84 6.51 103.21
N GLY A 796 -32.81 6.31 102.32
CA GLY A 796 -34.24 6.59 102.56
C GLY A 796 -34.79 5.77 103.70
N ALA A 797 -34.45 4.48 103.77
CA ALA A 797 -34.84 3.63 104.81
C ALA A 797 -34.22 3.97 106.20
N SER A 798 -33.03 4.54 106.17
CA SER A 798 -32.37 4.96 107.39
C SER A 798 -32.85 6.36 107.91
N LEU A 799 -33.58 7.10 107.23
CA LEU A 799 -34.13 8.42 107.49
C LEU A 799 -35.61 8.48 107.71
N TYR A 800 -36.22 7.31 108.12
CA TYR A 800 -37.67 7.09 108.25
C TYR A 800 -38.33 8.14 109.20
N ASP A 801 -37.68 8.70 110.19
CA ASP A 801 -38.16 9.70 111.04
C ASP A 801 -38.05 11.14 110.58
N LYS A 802 -37.58 11.39 109.33
CA LYS A 802 -37.47 12.73 108.69
C LYS A 802 -38.20 12.77 107.38
N PRO A 803 -39.49 13.05 107.30
CA PRO A 803 -40.39 12.95 106.18
C PRO A 803 -39.96 13.89 105.04
N HIS A 804 -39.24 15.01 105.30
CA HIS A 804 -38.70 15.87 104.19
C HIS A 804 -37.52 15.21 103.41
N ALA A 805 -36.58 14.55 104.11
CA ALA A 805 -35.46 13.83 103.60
C ALA A 805 -35.89 12.65 102.75
N GLU A 806 -36.88 11.90 103.21
CA GLU A 806 -37.47 10.76 102.46
C GLU A 806 -38.09 11.18 101.17
N ARG A 807 -38.81 12.33 101.10
CA ARG A 807 -39.45 12.80 99.85
C ARG A 807 -38.33 13.24 98.85
N ILE A 808 -37.26 13.89 99.31
CA ILE A 808 -36.16 14.28 98.36
C ILE A 808 -35.47 13.06 97.86
N ILE A 809 -35.15 12.04 98.66
CA ILE A 809 -34.45 10.83 98.24
C ILE A 809 -35.37 10.07 97.29
N SER A 810 -36.64 9.99 97.58
CA SER A 810 -37.56 9.32 96.62
C SER A 810 -37.59 10.01 95.29
N ARG A 811 -37.65 11.35 95.22
CA ARG A 811 -37.65 12.09 93.95
C ARG A 811 -36.30 11.95 93.22
N ILE A 812 -35.19 11.93 93.93
CA ILE A 812 -33.87 11.70 93.28
C ILE A 812 -33.78 10.22 92.74
N GLY A 813 -34.36 9.26 93.48
CA GLY A 813 -34.42 7.84 93.05
C GLY A 813 -35.26 7.68 91.80
N GLU A 814 -36.38 8.38 91.78
CA GLU A 814 -37.22 8.37 90.50
C GLU A 814 -36.51 8.97 89.36
N ASN A 815 -35.77 10.11 89.49
CA ASN A 815 -35.02 10.68 88.41
C ASN A 815 -33.88 9.75 87.92
N ILE A 816 -33.14 9.15 88.81
CA ILE A 816 -32.10 8.18 88.50
C ILE A 816 -32.67 6.97 87.77
N ASN A 817 -33.83 6.54 88.17
CA ASN A 817 -34.48 5.36 87.53
C ASN A 817 -34.91 5.69 86.09
N ILE A 818 -35.49 6.91 85.85
CA ILE A 818 -35.85 7.34 84.52
C ILE A 818 -34.59 7.43 83.61
N ILE A 819 -33.52 8.02 84.19
CA ILE A 819 -32.21 8.11 83.45
C ILE A 819 -31.60 6.74 83.22
N HIS A 820 -31.73 5.81 84.18
CA HIS A 820 -31.21 4.44 84.03
C HIS A 820 -31.94 3.61 82.99
N LEU A 821 -33.32 3.66 82.99
CA LEU A 821 -34.11 3.00 81.98
C LEU A 821 -33.79 3.50 80.60
N PHE A 822 -33.55 4.79 80.49
CA PHE A 822 -33.13 5.40 79.23
C PHE A 822 -31.69 4.95 78.74
N SER A 823 -30.76 4.78 79.67
CA SER A 823 -29.41 4.32 79.38
C SER A 823 -29.41 2.91 78.82
N LYS A 824 -30.40 2.07 79.15
CA LYS A 824 -30.54 0.73 78.60
C LYS A 824 -31.11 0.69 77.19
N GLU A 825 -31.89 1.67 76.79
CA GLU A 825 -32.49 1.75 75.44
C GLU A 825 -31.57 2.36 74.37
N ASN A 826 -30.44 2.86 74.74
CA ASN A 826 -29.41 3.45 73.88
C ASN A 826 -29.99 4.54 72.93
N GLN A 827 -31.00 5.28 73.39
CA GLN A 827 -31.67 6.34 72.61
C GLN A 827 -31.39 7.71 73.20
N PRO A 828 -30.94 8.73 72.44
CA PRO A 828 -30.58 10.03 72.94
C PRO A 828 -31.80 10.92 73.29
N CYS A 829 -33.01 10.47 73.05
CA CYS A 829 -34.24 11.17 73.32
C CYS A 829 -35.25 10.36 74.14
N ILE A 830 -35.88 10.97 75.13
CA ILE A 830 -36.94 10.39 75.95
C ILE A 830 -38.26 11.04 75.67
N SER A 831 -39.36 10.41 76.12
CA SER A 831 -40.73 10.99 75.92
C SER A 831 -40.87 12.27 76.71
N PHE A 832 -41.70 13.16 76.24
CA PHE A 832 -42.05 14.37 76.98
C PHE A 832 -42.60 14.04 78.39
N ALA A 833 -43.42 13.01 78.54
CA ALA A 833 -43.88 12.51 79.82
C ALA A 833 -42.73 12.26 80.82
N GLN A 834 -41.66 11.59 80.31
CA GLN A 834 -40.48 11.31 81.17
C GLN A 834 -39.67 12.56 81.45
N GLU A 835 -39.42 13.43 80.49
CA GLU A 835 -38.71 14.71 80.68
C GLU A 835 -39.49 15.64 81.62
N TRP A 836 -40.81 15.70 81.44
CA TRP A 836 -41.69 16.48 82.33
C TRP A 836 -41.63 15.99 83.74
N LYS A 837 -41.67 14.67 83.94
CA LYS A 837 -41.55 14.04 85.29
C LYS A 837 -40.21 14.37 85.96
N LEU A 838 -39.09 14.32 85.16
CA LEU A 838 -37.81 14.75 85.65
C LEU A 838 -37.77 16.24 86.02
N ALA A 839 -38.38 17.09 85.24
CA ALA A 839 -38.53 18.50 85.56
C ALA A 839 -39.38 18.75 86.82
N LEU A 840 -40.49 18.11 86.96
CA LEU A 840 -41.34 18.23 88.18
C LEU A 840 -40.65 17.70 89.43
N ASN A 841 -40.02 16.53 89.35
CA ASN A 841 -39.24 16.03 90.50
C ASN A 841 -38.09 17.00 90.89
N THR A 842 -37.45 17.67 89.86
CA THR A 842 -36.47 18.65 90.10
C THR A 842 -37.01 19.89 90.81
N ILE A 843 -38.17 20.34 90.41
CA ILE A 843 -38.89 21.46 91.12
C ILE A 843 -39.22 21.09 92.56
N ASP A 844 -39.75 19.91 92.78
CA ASP A 844 -40.10 19.45 94.13
C ASP A 844 -38.85 19.36 95.05
N ILE A 845 -37.77 18.83 94.53
CA ILE A 845 -36.48 18.75 95.25
C ILE A 845 -35.98 20.13 95.67
N TYR A 846 -35.91 21.07 94.73
CA TYR A 846 -35.42 22.38 94.96
C TYR A 846 -36.38 23.22 95.85
N LYS A 847 -37.71 23.02 95.73
CA LYS A 847 -38.68 23.70 96.72
C LYS A 847 -38.52 23.17 98.08
N GLU A 848 -38.27 21.93 98.30
CA GLU A 848 -38.02 21.39 99.66
C GLU A 848 -36.68 21.78 100.21
N LEU A 849 -35.62 21.91 99.36
CA LEU A 849 -34.25 22.16 99.79
C LEU A 849 -33.94 23.65 99.97
N TYR A 850 -34.43 24.52 99.10
CA TYR A 850 -33.88 25.89 99.05
C TYR A 850 -34.89 26.99 99.02
N VAL A 851 -36.09 26.82 98.47
CA VAL A 851 -37.05 27.94 98.31
C VAL A 851 -38.47 27.49 98.67
N LYS A 852 -38.81 27.62 100.05
CA LYS A 852 -40.10 27.16 100.58
C LYS A 852 -41.30 27.97 100.07
N GLU A 853 -41.11 29.25 99.68
CA GLU A 853 -42.17 30.17 99.20
C GLU A 853 -42.17 30.29 97.66
N LEU A 854 -41.60 29.29 96.96
CA LEU A 854 -41.63 29.28 95.48
C LEU A 854 -43.06 29.20 94.98
N GLN A 855 -43.41 30.21 94.20
CA GLN A 855 -44.63 30.23 93.44
C GLN A 855 -44.43 29.70 92.07
N ILE A 856 -45.14 28.65 91.63
CA ILE A 856 -45.00 27.96 90.35
C ILE A 856 -46.31 28.09 89.60
N THR A 857 -46.19 28.66 88.39
CA THR A 857 -47.31 28.70 87.46
C THR A 857 -47.00 27.79 86.29
N ILE A 858 -47.84 26.81 85.99
CA ILE A 858 -47.74 25.89 84.90
C ILE A 858 -48.98 26.05 84.08
N SER A 859 -48.83 26.36 82.77
CA SER A 859 -49.97 26.59 81.84
C SER A 859 -49.84 25.70 80.64
N HIS A 860 -50.93 25.15 80.13
CA HIS A 860 -51.18 24.47 78.87
C HIS A 860 -50.31 23.25 78.65
N VAL A 861 -49.89 22.49 79.66
CA VAL A 861 -48.99 21.33 79.56
C VAL A 861 -49.53 20.25 78.57
N GLU A 862 -50.83 20.23 78.35
CA GLU A 862 -51.52 19.32 77.38
C GLU A 862 -51.25 19.61 75.91
N VAL A 863 -50.64 20.75 75.61
CA VAL A 863 -50.30 21.15 74.23
C VAL A 863 -49.27 20.22 73.65
N VAL A 864 -48.26 19.75 74.40
CA VAL A 864 -47.27 18.83 73.95
C VAL A 864 -47.67 17.39 74.17
N PRO A 865 -47.74 16.53 73.15
CA PRO A 865 -48.10 15.13 73.36
C PRO A 865 -47.13 14.40 74.25
N LEU A 866 -47.61 13.56 75.13
CA LEU A 866 -46.83 12.86 76.20
C LEU A 866 -45.74 11.92 75.60
N ASP A 867 -45.94 11.44 74.40
CA ASP A 867 -45.04 10.55 73.66
C ASP A 867 -44.07 11.33 72.76
N TYR A 868 -44.18 12.66 72.62
CA TYR A 868 -43.25 13.51 71.90
C TYR A 868 -41.82 13.35 72.47
N ARG A 869 -40.87 13.14 71.69
CA ARG A 869 -39.49 12.82 72.15
C ARG A 869 -38.63 14.08 72.23
N LEU A 870 -37.91 14.21 73.33
CA LEU A 870 -36.94 15.31 73.58
C LEU A 870 -35.57 14.71 73.88
N PRO A 871 -34.48 15.43 73.56
CA PRO A 871 -33.20 15.07 74.11
C PRO A 871 -33.25 15.05 75.65
N ILE A 872 -32.66 14.01 76.25
CA ILE A 872 -32.68 13.82 77.69
C ILE A 872 -32.12 15.01 78.44
N GLY A 873 -32.74 15.45 79.51
CA GLY A 873 -32.36 16.57 80.35
C GLY A 873 -32.72 17.93 79.80
N THR A 874 -33.40 18.01 78.62
CA THR A 874 -33.78 19.28 77.98
C THR A 874 -34.63 20.18 78.93
N LEU A 875 -35.73 19.63 79.53
CA LEU A 875 -36.55 20.40 80.46
C LEU A 875 -35.96 20.41 81.85
N GLN A 876 -35.44 19.24 82.29
CA GLN A 876 -34.84 19.16 83.64
C GLN A 876 -33.75 20.15 83.82
N MET A 877 -32.77 20.24 82.87
CA MET A 877 -31.66 21.14 83.01
C MET A 877 -32.05 22.62 82.95
N VAL A 878 -33.00 22.99 82.11
CA VAL A 878 -33.51 24.34 82.03
C VAL A 878 -34.23 24.74 83.32
N VAL A 879 -35.05 23.86 83.86
CA VAL A 879 -35.73 24.07 85.16
C VAL A 879 -34.68 24.11 86.29
N GLU A 880 -33.72 23.21 86.31
CA GLU A 880 -32.65 23.21 87.27
C GLU A 880 -31.83 24.46 87.27
N ASN A 881 -31.49 24.96 86.08
CA ASN A 881 -30.77 26.27 85.94
C ASN A 881 -31.60 27.42 86.37
N ALA A 882 -32.91 27.46 86.08
CA ALA A 882 -33.79 28.49 86.56
C ALA A 882 -33.88 28.55 88.12
N LEU A 883 -33.99 27.37 88.77
CA LEU A 883 -34.05 27.20 90.18
C LEU A 883 -32.72 27.48 90.88
N LEU A 884 -31.63 26.77 90.37
CA LEU A 884 -30.33 26.79 90.96
C LEU A 884 -29.58 28.08 90.75
N HIS A 885 -29.56 28.56 89.57
CA HIS A 885 -28.80 29.73 89.11
C HIS A 885 -29.65 31.02 89.03
N GLY A 886 -30.97 30.93 88.87
CA GLY A 886 -31.88 32.03 88.82
C GLY A 886 -32.44 32.36 90.14
N VAL A 887 -33.50 31.68 90.54
CA VAL A 887 -34.34 31.97 91.72
C VAL A 887 -33.59 31.82 93.06
N ARG A 888 -32.74 30.79 93.25
CA ARG A 888 -31.98 30.58 94.54
C ARG A 888 -31.14 31.75 94.98
N HIS A 889 -30.65 32.58 94.13
CA HIS A 889 -29.79 33.70 94.44
C HIS A 889 -30.52 35.02 94.56
N ARG A 890 -31.88 35.01 94.44
CA ARG A 890 -32.71 36.15 94.69
C ARG A 890 -32.88 36.31 96.16
N LYS A 891 -32.74 37.53 96.68
CA LYS A 891 -32.83 37.77 98.15
C LYS A 891 -34.20 38.23 98.64
N VAL A 892 -35.04 38.63 97.72
CA VAL A 892 -36.32 39.22 98.06
C VAL A 892 -37.46 38.52 97.38
N ALA A 893 -38.52 38.15 98.11
CA ALA A 893 -39.80 37.59 97.53
C ALA A 893 -40.52 38.60 96.66
N PRO A 894 -41.31 38.12 95.64
CA PRO A 894 -41.74 36.74 95.37
C PRO A 894 -40.66 35.95 94.58
N PHE A 895 -40.56 34.65 94.81
CA PHE A 895 -39.81 33.68 94.03
C PHE A 895 -40.72 33.00 92.98
N LEU A 896 -40.54 33.37 91.68
CA LEU A 896 -41.45 32.94 90.65
C LEU A 896 -40.74 32.03 89.62
N LEU A 897 -41.38 30.93 89.31
CA LEU A 897 -41.02 30.06 88.16
C LEU A 897 -42.32 29.86 87.39
N GLU A 898 -42.28 30.29 86.16
CA GLU A 898 -43.42 30.10 85.22
C GLU A 898 -43.04 29.20 84.08
N ILE A 899 -43.86 28.22 83.72
CA ILE A 899 -43.65 27.31 82.65
C ILE A 899 -44.91 27.33 81.81
N ASP A 900 -44.75 27.75 80.56
CA ASP A 900 -45.88 27.87 79.65
C ASP A 900 -45.64 27.06 78.39
N PHE A 901 -46.67 26.37 77.91
CA PHE A 901 -46.66 25.55 76.67
C PHE A 901 -47.60 26.13 75.64
N THR A 902 -47.05 26.42 74.49
CA THR A 902 -47.79 26.95 73.32
C THR A 902 -47.47 26.22 72.03
N GLU A 903 -48.29 26.38 71.03
CA GLU A 903 -48.07 25.78 69.68
C GLU A 903 -48.46 26.73 68.59
N ASP A 904 -47.84 26.58 67.43
CA ASP A 904 -48.31 27.09 66.15
C ASP A 904 -48.58 25.92 65.19
N GLU A 905 -48.78 26.23 63.93
CA GLU A 905 -48.98 25.22 62.87
C GLU A 905 -47.83 24.18 62.79
N PHE A 906 -46.61 24.56 63.04
CA PHE A 906 -45.40 23.72 62.76
C PHE A 906 -44.62 23.35 64.00
N PHE A 907 -44.75 24.10 65.11
CA PHE A 907 -43.89 23.95 66.26
C PHE A 907 -44.64 23.92 67.57
N TYR A 908 -44.08 23.17 68.53
CA TYR A 908 -44.36 23.31 69.97
C TYR A 908 -43.37 24.26 70.56
N TYR A 909 -43.79 25.08 71.54
CA TYR A 909 -42.94 26.03 72.28
C TYR A 909 -43.14 25.75 73.81
N ILE A 910 -41.96 25.64 74.49
CA ILE A 910 -41.90 25.55 75.89
C ILE A 910 -41.15 26.77 76.40
N THR A 911 -41.81 27.61 77.16
CA THR A 911 -41.21 28.79 77.69
C THR A 911 -41.07 28.61 79.23
N ILE A 912 -39.87 28.67 79.73
CA ILE A 912 -39.58 28.58 81.15
C ILE A 912 -38.95 29.89 81.52
N SER A 913 -39.61 30.60 82.46
CA SER A 913 -39.19 31.92 82.97
C SER A 913 -38.97 31.91 84.50
N ASP A 914 -37.94 32.55 84.90
CA ASP A 914 -37.68 32.80 86.34
C ASP A 914 -37.39 34.33 86.56
N ASN A 915 -37.69 34.77 87.68
CA ASN A 915 -37.45 36.14 88.13
C ASN A 915 -36.16 36.31 89.03
N GLY A 916 -35.24 35.45 88.82
CA GLY A 916 -33.97 35.44 89.56
C GLY A 916 -32.99 36.47 89.17
N VAL A 917 -31.70 36.26 89.47
CA VAL A 917 -30.59 37.21 89.23
C VAL A 917 -30.11 37.27 87.79
N GLY A 918 -30.64 36.46 86.96
CA GLY A 918 -30.27 36.32 85.48
C GLY A 918 -28.93 35.66 85.22
N MET A 919 -28.65 35.29 84.03
CA MET A 919 -27.48 34.49 83.67
C MET A 919 -26.11 35.25 83.84
N GLU A 920 -26.08 36.47 83.64
CA GLU A 920 -24.86 37.31 83.77
C GLU A 920 -24.39 37.49 85.20
N HIS A 921 -25.33 37.70 86.13
CA HIS A 921 -25.03 37.84 87.56
C HIS A 921 -24.71 36.45 88.20
N SER A 922 -25.32 35.38 87.76
CA SER A 922 -25.03 34.04 88.27
C SER A 922 -23.59 33.57 87.95
N LYS A 923 -23.00 34.02 86.82
CA LYS A 923 -21.57 33.79 86.52
C LYS A 923 -20.57 34.33 87.51
N LYS A 924 -20.91 35.44 88.20
CA LYS A 924 -20.06 36.06 89.25
C LYS A 924 -19.94 35.24 90.55
N PHE A 925 -20.94 34.41 90.82
CA PHE A 925 -21.02 33.61 92.07
C PHE A 925 -20.29 32.25 92.00
N TYR A 926 -19.98 31.79 90.69
CA TYR A 926 -19.40 30.47 90.43
C TYR A 926 -18.02 30.53 89.76
N GLU A 927 -17.15 31.47 90.16
CA GLU A 927 -15.80 31.58 89.53
C GLU A 927 -14.90 30.34 89.74
N PHE A 928 -15.30 29.40 90.59
CA PHE A 928 -14.50 28.23 90.95
C PHE A 928 -15.04 26.84 90.63
N GLU A 929 -16.25 26.70 90.24
CA GLU A 929 -16.81 25.34 89.89
C GLU A 929 -17.34 25.20 88.43
N ARG A 930 -16.53 24.54 87.56
CA ARG A 930 -16.84 23.95 86.33
C ARG A 930 -17.93 24.64 85.46
N ARG A 931 -17.51 25.21 84.34
CA ARG A 931 -18.30 25.68 83.23
C ARG A 931 -19.50 24.72 82.95
N GLY A 932 -20.68 25.27 82.92
CA GLY A 932 -21.95 24.58 82.75
C GLY A 932 -21.98 23.64 81.61
N THR A 933 -21.69 22.40 81.92
CA THR A 933 -21.62 21.31 80.91
C THR A 933 -23.03 20.91 80.47
N GLY A 934 -24.07 21.17 81.16
CA GLY A 934 -25.40 20.74 80.92
C GLY A 934 -26.08 21.34 79.64
N LEU A 935 -26.16 22.69 79.63
CA LEU A 935 -26.74 23.40 78.47
C LEU A 935 -25.90 23.27 77.22
N ASN A 936 -24.57 23.17 77.33
CA ASN A 936 -23.72 22.93 76.16
C ASN A 936 -23.94 21.52 75.59
N ASN A 937 -24.22 20.54 76.45
CA ASN A 937 -24.55 19.20 75.97
C ASN A 937 -25.88 19.13 75.24
N ILE A 938 -26.89 19.85 75.77
CA ILE A 938 -28.17 19.95 75.08
C ILE A 938 -28.02 20.69 73.73
N ALA A 939 -27.28 21.76 73.69
CA ALA A 939 -27.01 22.53 72.47
C ALA A 939 -26.28 21.68 71.46
N ALA A 940 -25.27 20.90 71.85
CA ALA A 940 -24.58 19.95 70.96
C ALA A 940 -25.54 18.84 70.44
N MET A 941 -26.42 18.33 71.31
CA MET A 941 -27.44 17.32 70.88
C MET A 941 -28.44 17.94 69.91
N ILE A 942 -28.90 19.13 70.13
CA ILE A 942 -29.80 19.89 69.23
C ILE A 942 -29.10 20.16 67.92
N GLU A 943 -27.80 20.54 67.90
CA GLU A 943 -27.04 20.74 66.70
C GLU A 943 -26.97 19.48 65.87
N ILE A 944 -26.66 18.34 66.49
CA ILE A 944 -26.64 17.05 65.80
C ILE A 944 -27.99 16.68 65.22
N ILE A 945 -29.08 16.88 65.95
CA ILE A 945 -30.41 16.63 65.47
C ILE A 945 -30.72 17.57 64.30
N ASN A 946 -30.37 18.84 64.39
CA ASN A 946 -30.59 19.82 63.35
C ASN A 946 -29.71 19.59 62.10
N THR A 947 -28.60 18.90 62.17
CA THR A 947 -27.87 18.43 60.95
C THR A 947 -28.60 17.39 60.19
N LYS A 948 -29.52 16.68 60.82
CA LYS A 948 -30.34 15.62 60.19
C LYS A 948 -31.74 16.07 59.81
N ILE A 949 -32.33 16.97 60.59
CA ILE A 949 -33.62 17.59 60.32
C ILE A 949 -33.44 19.10 60.51
N GLU A 950 -33.55 19.84 59.43
CA GLU A 950 -33.39 21.28 59.43
C GLU A 950 -34.36 21.95 60.42
N ARG A 951 -33.80 22.70 61.37
CA ARG A 951 -34.51 23.47 62.39
C ARG A 951 -35.43 22.62 63.26
N ALA A 952 -35.05 21.36 63.57
CA ALA A 952 -35.81 20.49 64.42
C ALA A 952 -36.06 21.04 65.82
N PHE A 953 -35.01 21.55 66.44
CA PHE A 953 -35.03 22.15 67.77
C PHE A 953 -34.26 23.47 67.81
N SER A 954 -34.70 24.37 68.66
CA SER A 954 -33.87 25.53 69.03
C SER A 954 -34.17 25.96 70.44
N ILE A 955 -33.17 26.38 71.14
CA ILE A 955 -33.28 26.97 72.46
C ILE A 955 -32.79 28.42 72.34
N ARG A 956 -33.55 29.34 72.87
CA ARG A 956 -33.20 30.74 72.98
C ARG A 956 -33.32 31.14 74.46
N ILE A 957 -32.32 31.87 74.95
CA ILE A 957 -32.20 32.34 76.30
C ILE A 957 -32.13 33.86 76.24
N ASN A 958 -33.02 34.50 76.96
CA ASN A 958 -33.12 35.95 77.02
C ASN A 958 -33.29 36.41 78.46
N LYS A 959 -33.11 37.74 78.76
CA LYS A 959 -33.49 38.32 80.03
C LYS A 959 -34.99 38.47 80.06
N LEU A 960 -35.65 38.17 81.24
CA LEU A 960 -37.12 38.29 81.38
C LEU A 960 -37.45 39.79 81.47
N ASN A 961 -36.74 40.54 82.31
CA ASN A 961 -36.87 41.98 82.41
C ASN A 961 -35.52 42.70 82.15
N PRO A 962 -35.22 43.11 80.95
CA PRO A 962 -33.98 43.68 80.52
C PRO A 962 -33.63 45.01 81.32
N ASP A 963 -34.62 45.70 81.82
CA ASP A 963 -34.52 46.96 82.51
C ASP A 963 -34.28 46.84 83.98
N ASP A 964 -34.38 45.67 84.60
CA ASP A 964 -34.06 45.36 85.96
C ASP A 964 -32.61 44.89 86.10
N GLU A 965 -31.74 45.76 86.60
CA GLU A 965 -30.30 45.42 86.69
C GLU A 965 -29.99 44.42 87.75
N GLU A 966 -30.78 44.33 88.85
CA GLU A 966 -30.51 43.45 89.99
C GLU A 966 -31.11 42.08 89.87
N TYR A 967 -32.35 42.01 89.31
CA TYR A 967 -33.08 40.77 89.09
C TYR A 967 -33.71 40.72 87.75
N PRO A 968 -32.95 40.65 86.64
CA PRO A 968 -33.44 40.68 85.26
C PRO A 968 -34.19 39.39 84.91
N GLY A 969 -34.10 38.35 85.71
CA GLY A 969 -34.69 37.06 85.41
C GLY A 969 -34.24 36.40 84.11
N THR A 970 -34.61 35.22 83.90
CA THR A 970 -34.28 34.52 82.67
C THR A 970 -35.48 33.95 82.07
N ILE A 971 -35.62 34.05 80.79
CA ILE A 971 -36.64 33.35 79.96
C ILE A 971 -35.95 32.48 78.92
N VAL A 972 -36.23 31.18 78.99
CA VAL A 972 -35.72 30.15 78.06
C VAL A 972 -36.88 29.70 77.21
N SER A 973 -36.76 29.86 75.89
CA SER A 973 -37.77 29.39 74.93
C SER A 973 -37.18 28.22 74.17
N ILE A 974 -37.81 27.09 74.21
CA ILE A 974 -37.52 25.86 73.52
C ILE A 974 -38.57 25.71 72.43
N ARG A 975 -38.10 25.71 71.14
CA ARG A 975 -38.97 25.51 70.00
C ARG A 975 -38.70 24.10 69.45
N MET A 976 -39.76 23.36 69.17
CA MET A 976 -39.71 21.95 68.75
C MET A 976 -40.65 21.72 67.60
N ARG A 977 -40.15 21.17 66.54
CA ARG A 977 -40.91 20.93 65.30
C ARG A 977 -41.90 19.72 65.49
N LYS A 978 -43.15 19.86 65.09
CA LYS A 978 -44.19 18.85 65.32
C LYS A 978 -43.99 17.54 64.55
N ASP A 979 -43.46 17.59 63.35
CA ASP A 979 -43.36 16.48 62.41
C ASP A 979 -42.05 15.66 62.50
N ILE A 980 -41.35 15.70 63.64
CA ILE A 980 -40.08 14.97 63.80
C ILE A 980 -40.36 13.47 64.00
N ASN A 981 -39.85 12.67 63.00
CA ASN A 981 -39.80 11.23 63.19
C ASN A 981 -38.44 10.76 63.73
N PHE A 982 -38.31 10.64 65.03
CA PHE A 982 -37.08 10.26 65.72
C PHE A 982 -36.58 8.87 65.38
N LYS A 983 -37.41 7.93 64.86
CA LYS A 983 -36.99 6.61 64.40
C LYS A 983 -36.10 6.70 63.19
N ASN A 984 -36.27 7.70 62.35
CA ASN A 984 -35.42 7.91 61.15
C ASN A 984 -34.09 8.57 61.53
N ILE A 985 -34.04 9.26 62.66
CA ILE A 985 -32.77 9.94 63.08
C ILE A 985 -31.89 8.98 63.88
N PHE A 986 -32.51 8.19 64.74
CA PHE A 986 -31.88 7.24 65.60
C PHE A 986 -32.56 5.85 65.43
N PRO A 987 -32.19 5.11 64.38
CA PRO A 987 -32.75 3.77 64.21
C PRO A 987 -32.34 2.89 65.36
N PRO A 988 -33.18 1.99 65.80
CA PRO A 988 -32.83 1.01 66.83
C PRO A 988 -31.56 0.24 66.37
N PRO A 989 -30.71 -0.14 67.27
CA PRO A 989 -29.56 -0.97 66.95
C PRO A 989 -30.04 -2.27 66.24
N PRO A 990 -29.27 -2.69 65.19
CA PRO A 990 -29.67 -3.88 64.43
C PRO A 990 -29.77 -5.14 65.26
#